data_430679de42cd3c9165b5828073b0a7af
#
_entry.id   430679de42cd3c9165b5828073b0a7af
#
_cell.length_a   1.000
_cell.length_b   1.000
_cell.length_c   1.000
_cell.angle_alpha   90.00
_cell.angle_beta   90.00
_cell.angle_gamma   90.00
#
_symmetry.space_group_name_H-M   'P 1'
#
loop_
_entity.id
_entity.type
_entity.pdbx_description
1 polymer ?
#
loop_
_entity_poly.entity_id
_entity_poly.type
_entity_poly.pdbx_seq_one_letter_code
_entity_poly.pdbx_strand_id
1 'polypeptide(L)'
;MKFTVGWLKDYLDFDCSLAQLSHNLTSIGLEVENIKSPITDPDKFIVCEVTGVEKHPNADKLKICNVSDGTDNYKIVCGAQNVKNGLITVLAKEGAIIYNLKENAFKISKSKIRGIESNGMLCSEEELGIGEKSTGIVELNDTYEVGKSFSDYVSDEDIEIEIAITPNRVDCAGVYGIARDLCASGLGRLKELKIENMNSSRKSIIKIDNKLKDKDCPQFFLREIKNVSNTESPDWMLKRFRMTDIKIISFLVDVTNYINFDMCRPLHVFDADKIEGNIIIRHSKKGEKFLGLDDQEYILDDNMIVICDENKIISLAGILGGKNSCCDHETKNILVESAYFLPDSISSTGRKLNIQSDARYRFERGIDPESTKDGINLASKMITELCGGELCEIINDNTSIKQEKSIEISSDFINQILGTNLNNEVIKQKLLKIGCLVENKNSNFLVTPPSWRQDISIKEDLVEEVARLHGYDSIENEPMNIKKRPNNIASINQKSKKKIKEILVSRNINEIINWSFVNKEWESIFGNKEPIEIENPISSEQSILRSTLVGGLLSVVKKNNNKGKQNVSIFECGPVFRHDKKILQKDHIVVMRSGMMTEKSWVEKDREFDVFDVKEDLIEVLKALDFEERSIKFTNEENTYYHPGKSCIVEYGNNLVGSFGEVHPSVKTKFGIKNNVCMFELNFSSLSNLLKNKTDSKKEFLKSLYQSSVRDFSFYIDKKLSCGDVVDHIYSVDSQLIKRVKIFDNYDHEPSRRAIGVEVVIQSNEKTLSEKEINNLSDKIIKTVEEKFNAKLR
;
A
#
# COMPACT_ATOMS: atom_id res chain seq x y z
N MET A 1 -14.35 -1.23 -9.81
CA MET A 1 -15.66 -1.11 -10.50
C MET A 1 -15.99 -2.44 -11.15
N LYS A 2 -17.21 -2.93 -10.88
CA LYS A 2 -17.69 -4.21 -11.44
C LYS A 2 -18.76 -3.94 -12.49
N PHE A 3 -18.74 -4.68 -13.57
CA PHE A 3 -19.75 -4.65 -14.61
C PHE A 3 -19.77 -5.98 -15.37
N THR A 4 -20.87 -6.24 -16.12
CA THR A 4 -20.95 -7.43 -16.96
C THR A 4 -20.64 -7.10 -18.41
N VAL A 5 -20.16 -8.08 -19.17
CA VAL A 5 -19.95 -7.96 -20.62
C VAL A 5 -21.24 -7.56 -21.33
N GLY A 6 -22.39 -8.15 -20.94
CA GLY A 6 -23.69 -7.78 -21.48
C GLY A 6 -24.07 -6.33 -21.19
N TRP A 7 -23.77 -5.83 -19.99
CA TRP A 7 -24.01 -4.42 -19.66
C TRP A 7 -23.17 -3.49 -20.51
N LEU A 8 -21.87 -3.83 -20.73
CA LEU A 8 -21.00 -3.07 -21.64
C LEU A 8 -21.51 -3.09 -23.09
N LYS A 9 -22.06 -4.23 -23.56
CA LYS A 9 -22.64 -4.39 -24.89
C LYS A 9 -23.88 -3.52 -25.12
N ASP A 10 -24.55 -3.04 -24.07
CA ASP A 10 -25.65 -2.08 -24.26
C ASP A 10 -25.17 -0.78 -24.92
N TYR A 11 -23.89 -0.41 -24.68
CA TYR A 11 -23.30 0.86 -25.12
C TYR A 11 -22.23 0.70 -26.20
N LEU A 12 -21.58 -0.47 -26.30
CA LEU A 12 -20.48 -0.68 -27.23
C LEU A 12 -20.71 -1.92 -28.09
N ASP A 13 -20.74 -1.74 -29.41
CA ASP A 13 -20.71 -2.84 -30.35
C ASP A 13 -19.26 -3.28 -30.57
N PHE A 14 -18.93 -4.48 -30.14
CA PHE A 14 -17.61 -5.07 -30.33
C PHE A 14 -17.70 -6.58 -30.55
N ASP A 15 -16.71 -7.08 -31.31
CA ASP A 15 -16.52 -8.50 -31.56
C ASP A 15 -15.07 -8.85 -31.27
N CYS A 16 -14.81 -9.22 -30.04
CA CYS A 16 -13.49 -9.67 -29.60
C CYS A 16 -13.61 -10.68 -28.47
N SER A 17 -12.59 -11.52 -28.32
CA SER A 17 -12.52 -12.45 -27.20
C SER A 17 -12.40 -11.74 -25.84
N LEU A 18 -12.80 -12.42 -24.77
CA LEU A 18 -12.67 -11.92 -23.40
C LEU A 18 -11.21 -11.56 -23.05
N ALA A 19 -10.24 -12.34 -23.52
CA ALA A 19 -8.82 -12.06 -23.33
C ALA A 19 -8.40 -10.76 -24.03
N GLN A 20 -8.90 -10.49 -25.22
CA GLN A 20 -8.65 -9.25 -25.94
C GLN A 20 -9.34 -8.06 -25.25
N LEU A 21 -10.56 -8.22 -24.75
CA LEU A 21 -11.26 -7.19 -23.98
C LEU A 21 -10.49 -6.82 -22.71
N SER A 22 -10.06 -7.83 -21.94
CA SER A 22 -9.24 -7.65 -20.74
C SER A 22 -7.92 -6.93 -21.04
N HIS A 23 -7.23 -7.34 -22.10
CA HIS A 23 -6.01 -6.69 -22.54
C HIS A 23 -6.23 -5.21 -22.92
N ASN A 24 -7.29 -4.93 -23.70
CA ASN A 24 -7.60 -3.55 -24.11
C ASN A 24 -7.97 -2.66 -22.91
N LEU A 25 -8.76 -3.15 -21.96
CA LEU A 25 -9.09 -2.44 -20.73
C LEU A 25 -7.80 -2.05 -19.97
N THR A 26 -6.94 -3.03 -19.72
CA THR A 26 -5.68 -2.80 -18.99
C THR A 26 -4.75 -1.85 -19.75
N SER A 27 -4.65 -1.98 -21.07
CA SER A 27 -3.75 -1.16 -21.90
C SER A 27 -4.11 0.33 -21.91
N ILE A 28 -5.40 0.66 -21.72
CA ILE A 28 -5.86 2.06 -21.64
C ILE A 28 -5.89 2.61 -20.20
N GLY A 29 -5.37 1.83 -19.21
CA GLY A 29 -5.27 2.25 -17.82
C GLY A 29 -6.46 1.84 -16.94
N LEU A 30 -7.35 0.98 -17.43
CA LEU A 30 -8.43 0.34 -16.66
C LEU A 30 -8.01 -1.09 -16.32
N GLU A 31 -7.12 -1.25 -15.35
CA GLU A 31 -6.54 -2.55 -14.98
C GLU A 31 -7.60 -3.54 -14.57
N VAL A 32 -7.65 -4.70 -15.24
CA VAL A 32 -8.58 -5.79 -14.90
C VAL A 32 -7.99 -6.55 -13.70
N GLU A 33 -8.65 -6.45 -12.57
CA GLU A 33 -8.26 -7.12 -11.32
C GLU A 33 -8.84 -8.54 -11.24
N ASN A 34 -10.07 -8.73 -11.73
CA ASN A 34 -10.75 -10.02 -11.67
C ASN A 34 -11.72 -10.21 -12.84
N ILE A 35 -11.88 -11.46 -13.26
CA ILE A 35 -12.91 -11.89 -14.21
C ILE A 35 -13.63 -13.08 -13.59
N LYS A 36 -14.94 -12.98 -13.42
CA LYS A 36 -15.75 -14.01 -12.82
C LYS A 36 -16.77 -14.52 -13.86
N SER A 37 -16.56 -15.74 -14.29
CA SER A 37 -17.53 -16.46 -15.10
C SER A 37 -18.45 -17.27 -14.20
N PRO A 38 -19.73 -17.38 -14.49
CA PRO A 38 -20.65 -18.30 -13.79
C PRO A 38 -20.11 -19.73 -13.76
N ILE A 39 -19.39 -20.13 -14.79
CA ILE A 39 -18.80 -21.46 -14.93
C ILE A 39 -17.29 -21.37 -15.10
N THR A 40 -16.55 -21.74 -14.04
CA THR A 40 -15.08 -21.64 -14.01
C THR A 40 -14.34 -22.78 -14.71
N ASP A 41 -15.00 -23.91 -14.93
CA ASP A 41 -14.39 -25.09 -15.56
C ASP A 41 -15.39 -25.73 -16.55
N PRO A 42 -15.44 -25.23 -17.79
CA PRO A 42 -16.44 -25.59 -18.81
C PRO A 42 -16.57 -27.08 -19.02
N ASP A 43 -15.47 -27.82 -19.03
CA ASP A 43 -15.43 -29.25 -19.33
C ASP A 43 -16.01 -30.13 -18.21
N LYS A 44 -16.35 -29.55 -17.08
CA LYS A 44 -16.84 -30.27 -15.90
C LYS A 44 -18.33 -30.07 -15.63
N PHE A 45 -18.97 -29.13 -16.31
CA PHE A 45 -20.41 -28.92 -16.24
C PHE A 45 -21.06 -29.38 -17.54
N ILE A 46 -21.67 -30.57 -17.54
CA ILE A 46 -22.16 -31.22 -18.76
C ILE A 46 -23.67 -31.32 -18.70
N VAL A 47 -24.32 -31.05 -19.82
CA VAL A 47 -25.74 -31.32 -19.99
C VAL A 47 -25.98 -32.82 -19.98
N CYS A 48 -26.88 -33.28 -19.11
CA CYS A 48 -27.14 -34.70 -18.91
C CYS A 48 -28.63 -35.02 -18.81
N GLU A 49 -28.98 -36.28 -19.06
CA GLU A 49 -30.34 -36.80 -18.88
C GLU A 49 -30.43 -37.73 -17.67
N VAL A 50 -31.45 -37.58 -16.86
CA VAL A 50 -31.77 -38.50 -15.77
C VAL A 50 -32.50 -39.70 -16.34
N THR A 51 -31.80 -40.84 -16.50
CA THR A 51 -32.32 -42.07 -17.11
C THR A 51 -33.03 -42.98 -16.11
N GLY A 52 -32.92 -42.77 -14.83
CA GLY A 52 -33.59 -43.55 -13.78
C GLY A 52 -33.56 -42.87 -12.43
N VAL A 53 -34.63 -43.01 -11.65
CA VAL A 53 -34.75 -42.43 -10.30
C VAL A 53 -35.28 -43.49 -9.37
N GLU A 54 -34.52 -43.79 -8.27
CA GLU A 54 -34.89 -44.74 -7.23
C GLU A 54 -34.85 -44.04 -5.85
N LYS A 55 -35.64 -44.54 -4.89
CA LYS A 55 -35.59 -44.07 -3.52
C LYS A 55 -34.29 -44.51 -2.83
N HIS A 56 -33.69 -43.63 -2.06
CA HIS A 56 -32.52 -44.01 -1.28
C HIS A 56 -32.89 -44.96 -0.12
N PRO A 57 -32.23 -46.14 0.04
CA PRO A 57 -32.62 -47.12 1.03
C PRO A 57 -32.50 -46.66 2.50
N ASN A 58 -31.61 -45.74 2.75
CA ASN A 58 -31.25 -45.26 4.10
C ASN A 58 -31.59 -43.78 4.35
N ALA A 59 -32.46 -43.15 3.45
CA ALA A 59 -32.76 -41.72 3.60
C ALA A 59 -34.05 -41.34 2.85
N ASP A 60 -35.10 -40.94 3.56
CA ASP A 60 -36.42 -40.64 3.00
C ASP A 60 -36.44 -39.41 2.08
N LYS A 61 -35.55 -38.48 2.25
CA LYS A 61 -35.46 -37.23 1.47
C LYS A 61 -34.48 -37.30 0.30
N LEU A 62 -33.76 -38.40 0.12
CA LEU A 62 -32.75 -38.55 -0.94
C LEU A 62 -33.23 -39.53 -1.99
N LYS A 63 -32.85 -39.29 -3.24
CA LYS A 63 -33.07 -40.16 -4.38
C LYS A 63 -31.75 -40.58 -4.98
N ILE A 64 -31.70 -41.77 -5.57
CA ILE A 64 -30.56 -42.24 -6.36
C ILE A 64 -30.93 -42.03 -7.80
N CYS A 65 -30.13 -41.25 -8.52
CA CYS A 65 -30.34 -40.93 -9.90
C CYS A 65 -29.29 -41.63 -10.77
N ASN A 66 -29.73 -42.36 -11.79
CA ASN A 66 -28.86 -42.77 -12.86
C ASN A 66 -28.91 -41.66 -13.92
N VAL A 67 -27.75 -41.16 -14.31
CA VAL A 67 -27.63 -39.98 -15.16
C VAL A 67 -26.69 -40.30 -16.31
N SER A 68 -27.08 -39.98 -17.52
CA SER A 68 -26.24 -40.16 -18.71
C SER A 68 -25.85 -38.84 -19.33
N ASP A 69 -24.57 -38.70 -19.68
CA ASP A 69 -24.05 -37.60 -20.49
C ASP A 69 -23.95 -37.95 -21.99
N GLY A 70 -24.65 -39.03 -22.41
CA GLY A 70 -24.64 -39.53 -23.78
C GLY A 70 -23.50 -40.50 -24.09
N THR A 71 -22.41 -40.47 -23.30
CA THR A 71 -21.28 -41.41 -23.44
C THR A 71 -21.12 -42.27 -22.20
N ASP A 72 -21.19 -41.69 -21.03
CA ASP A 72 -21.00 -42.34 -19.74
C ASP A 72 -22.26 -42.28 -18.87
N ASN A 73 -22.35 -43.20 -17.92
CA ASN A 73 -23.42 -43.25 -16.94
C ASN A 73 -22.90 -43.00 -15.54
N TYR A 74 -23.55 -42.12 -14.83
CA TYR A 74 -23.17 -41.68 -13.47
C TYR A 74 -24.25 -42.04 -12.49
N LYS A 75 -23.86 -42.49 -11.31
CA LYS A 75 -24.73 -42.67 -10.18
C LYS A 75 -24.63 -41.48 -9.25
N ILE A 76 -25.70 -40.75 -9.07
CA ILE A 76 -25.75 -39.51 -8.31
C ILE A 76 -26.78 -39.61 -7.18
N VAL A 77 -26.43 -39.21 -5.99
CA VAL A 77 -27.38 -39.07 -4.86
C VAL A 77 -27.86 -37.63 -4.83
N CYS A 78 -29.16 -37.42 -5.05
CA CYS A 78 -29.78 -36.11 -5.18
C CYS A 78 -30.86 -35.88 -4.12
N GLY A 79 -30.89 -34.70 -3.49
CA GLY A 79 -31.91 -34.27 -2.55
C GLY A 79 -33.01 -33.42 -3.13
N ALA A 80 -32.96 -33.10 -4.42
CA ALA A 80 -33.93 -32.25 -5.06
C ALA A 80 -35.30 -32.99 -5.27
N GLN A 81 -36.37 -32.29 -4.98
CA GLN A 81 -37.70 -32.86 -5.10
C GLN A 81 -38.19 -32.99 -6.56
N ASN A 82 -37.72 -32.08 -7.42
CA ASN A 82 -38.10 -32.00 -8.83
C ASN A 82 -37.41 -33.01 -9.73
N VAL A 83 -36.48 -33.82 -9.22
CA VAL A 83 -35.79 -34.82 -10.03
C VAL A 83 -36.76 -35.92 -10.45
N LYS A 84 -36.83 -36.20 -11.77
CA LYS A 84 -37.72 -37.18 -12.44
C LYS A 84 -37.00 -37.84 -13.61
N ASN A 85 -37.45 -38.98 -14.01
CA ASN A 85 -36.94 -39.68 -15.18
C ASN A 85 -37.20 -38.89 -16.48
N GLY A 86 -36.25 -38.84 -17.38
CA GLY A 86 -36.30 -38.06 -18.62
C GLY A 86 -36.00 -36.56 -18.44
N LEU A 87 -35.59 -36.14 -17.25
CA LEU A 87 -35.23 -34.73 -17.00
C LEU A 87 -33.87 -34.43 -17.59
N ILE A 88 -33.76 -33.39 -18.41
CA ILE A 88 -32.51 -32.81 -18.87
C ILE A 88 -32.05 -31.78 -17.83
N THR A 89 -30.82 -31.90 -17.35
CA THR A 89 -30.26 -31.04 -16.31
C THR A 89 -28.73 -30.90 -16.46
N VAL A 90 -28.04 -30.29 -15.50
CA VAL A 90 -26.59 -30.11 -15.51
C VAL A 90 -25.93 -30.98 -14.46
N LEU A 91 -24.96 -31.77 -14.89
CA LEU A 91 -24.08 -32.57 -14.06
C LEU A 91 -22.75 -31.85 -13.81
N ALA A 92 -22.43 -31.57 -12.56
CA ALA A 92 -21.08 -31.22 -12.15
C ALA A 92 -20.27 -32.50 -11.92
N LYS A 93 -19.28 -32.75 -12.79
CA LYS A 93 -18.35 -33.89 -12.70
C LYS A 93 -17.35 -33.75 -11.56
N GLU A 94 -16.64 -34.82 -11.26
CA GLU A 94 -15.54 -34.81 -10.27
C GLU A 94 -14.51 -33.74 -10.61
N GLY A 95 -14.19 -32.92 -9.62
CA GLY A 95 -13.25 -31.81 -9.75
C GLY A 95 -13.88 -30.46 -10.09
N ALA A 96 -15.17 -30.40 -10.44
CA ALA A 96 -15.88 -29.15 -10.62
C ALA A 96 -15.86 -28.32 -9.33
N ILE A 97 -15.77 -27.00 -9.48
CA ILE A 97 -15.83 -26.07 -8.36
C ILE A 97 -17.18 -25.37 -8.40
N ILE A 98 -17.95 -25.51 -7.33
CA ILE A 98 -19.24 -24.84 -7.15
C ILE A 98 -19.02 -23.61 -6.27
N TYR A 99 -19.43 -22.45 -6.74
CA TYR A 99 -19.44 -21.22 -5.97
C TYR A 99 -20.83 -21.00 -5.36
N ASN A 100 -20.95 -21.19 -4.05
CA ASN A 100 -22.19 -20.86 -3.35
C ASN A 100 -22.14 -19.41 -2.90
N LEU A 101 -23.16 -18.61 -3.19
CA LEU A 101 -23.29 -17.20 -2.82
C LEU A 101 -23.27 -16.96 -1.30
N LYS A 102 -23.49 -17.99 -0.48
CA LYS A 102 -23.56 -17.90 0.99
C LYS A 102 -22.38 -18.53 1.72
N GLU A 103 -21.56 -19.35 1.05
CA GLU A 103 -20.47 -20.11 1.65
C GLU A 103 -19.26 -20.20 0.70
N ASN A 104 -18.14 -20.65 1.21
CA ASN A 104 -16.92 -20.83 0.44
C ASN A 104 -17.09 -21.83 -0.72
N ALA A 105 -16.41 -21.57 -1.82
CA ALA A 105 -16.33 -22.48 -2.95
C ALA A 105 -15.98 -23.92 -2.51
N PHE A 106 -16.68 -24.92 -3.00
CA PHE A 106 -16.38 -26.31 -2.71
C PHE A 106 -16.13 -27.11 -4.00
N LYS A 107 -15.19 -28.05 -3.90
CA LYS A 107 -14.82 -28.90 -5.03
C LYS A 107 -15.60 -30.23 -4.99
N ILE A 108 -16.22 -30.58 -6.10
CA ILE A 108 -16.93 -31.86 -6.25
C ILE A 108 -15.93 -33.02 -6.23
N SER A 109 -16.17 -34.00 -5.38
CA SER A 109 -15.40 -35.23 -5.31
C SER A 109 -16.35 -36.43 -5.21
N LYS A 110 -15.86 -37.61 -5.62
CA LYS A 110 -16.58 -38.85 -5.35
C LYS A 110 -16.80 -39.00 -3.85
N SER A 111 -18.04 -39.12 -3.45
CA SER A 111 -18.40 -39.18 -2.05
C SER A 111 -19.38 -40.31 -1.76
N LYS A 112 -19.32 -40.87 -0.53
CA LYS A 112 -20.34 -41.82 -0.06
C LYS A 112 -21.38 -41.07 0.77
N ILE A 113 -22.56 -40.92 0.22
CA ILE A 113 -23.69 -40.30 0.89
C ILE A 113 -24.56 -41.38 1.51
N ARG A 114 -24.58 -41.51 2.83
CA ARG A 114 -25.29 -42.54 3.61
C ARG A 114 -25.11 -43.98 3.08
N GLY A 115 -23.85 -44.28 2.67
CA GLY A 115 -23.46 -45.64 2.22
C GLY A 115 -23.50 -45.85 0.71
N ILE A 116 -24.06 -44.94 -0.09
CA ILE A 116 -24.11 -45.01 -1.54
C ILE A 116 -23.13 -44.02 -2.17
N GLU A 117 -22.38 -44.48 -3.17
CA GLU A 117 -21.45 -43.65 -3.93
C GLU A 117 -22.20 -42.68 -4.85
N SER A 118 -21.79 -41.41 -4.83
CA SER A 118 -22.20 -40.35 -5.73
C SER A 118 -21.00 -39.88 -6.52
N ASN A 119 -21.10 -39.98 -7.87
CA ASN A 119 -19.99 -39.64 -8.79
C ASN A 119 -20.18 -38.28 -9.45
N GLY A 120 -20.52 -37.26 -8.69
CA GLY A 120 -20.82 -35.90 -9.14
C GLY A 120 -22.01 -35.32 -8.41
N MET A 121 -22.54 -34.21 -8.91
CA MET A 121 -23.66 -33.49 -8.35
C MET A 121 -24.55 -32.94 -9.47
N LEU A 122 -25.89 -33.04 -9.33
CA LEU A 122 -26.83 -32.31 -10.17
C LEU A 122 -27.04 -30.91 -9.61
N CYS A 123 -26.94 -29.90 -10.45
CA CYS A 123 -26.85 -28.51 -10.02
C CYS A 123 -28.23 -27.80 -10.04
N SER A 124 -28.43 -26.89 -9.09
CA SER A 124 -29.46 -25.86 -9.10
C SER A 124 -29.04 -24.64 -9.90
N GLU A 125 -29.96 -23.71 -10.13
CA GLU A 125 -29.67 -22.43 -10.77
C GLU A 125 -28.67 -21.62 -9.93
N GLU A 126 -28.78 -21.65 -8.59
CA GLU A 126 -27.87 -20.97 -7.68
C GLU A 126 -26.44 -21.53 -7.77
N GLU A 127 -26.31 -22.88 -7.83
CA GLU A 127 -25.00 -23.54 -7.91
C GLU A 127 -24.33 -23.35 -9.28
N LEU A 128 -25.12 -23.06 -10.33
CA LEU A 128 -24.59 -22.69 -11.65
C LEU A 128 -24.38 -21.20 -11.82
N GLY A 129 -24.73 -20.37 -10.82
CA GLY A 129 -24.61 -18.90 -10.89
C GLY A 129 -25.56 -18.23 -11.90
N ILE A 130 -26.62 -18.93 -12.37
CA ILE A 130 -27.55 -18.43 -13.39
C ILE A 130 -28.91 -17.99 -12.81
N GLY A 131 -29.14 -18.19 -11.50
CA GLY A 131 -30.36 -17.80 -10.81
C GLY A 131 -30.28 -17.98 -9.30
N GLU A 132 -31.35 -17.67 -8.59
CA GLU A 132 -31.42 -17.77 -7.10
C GLU A 132 -32.13 -19.04 -6.61
N LYS A 133 -32.67 -19.85 -7.48
CA LYS A 133 -33.43 -21.02 -7.05
C LYS A 133 -32.50 -22.14 -6.62
N SER A 134 -32.45 -22.40 -5.33
CA SER A 134 -31.73 -23.52 -4.71
C SER A 134 -32.66 -24.68 -4.32
N THR A 135 -33.98 -24.53 -4.45
CA THR A 135 -34.97 -25.53 -3.98
C THR A 135 -35.11 -26.75 -4.90
N GLY A 136 -34.42 -26.82 -6.03
CA GLY A 136 -34.40 -27.91 -6.96
C GLY A 136 -33.26 -27.86 -7.93
N ILE A 137 -33.08 -28.91 -8.73
CA ILE A 137 -32.09 -28.90 -9.80
C ILE A 137 -32.64 -28.13 -11.00
N VAL A 138 -31.76 -27.56 -11.83
CA VAL A 138 -32.15 -26.86 -13.05
C VAL A 138 -32.87 -27.82 -14.01
N GLU A 139 -33.98 -27.37 -14.57
CA GLU A 139 -34.74 -28.11 -15.61
C GLU A 139 -34.45 -27.44 -16.95
N LEU A 140 -33.79 -28.18 -17.84
CA LEU A 140 -33.48 -27.72 -19.18
C LEU A 140 -34.49 -28.28 -20.16
N ASN A 141 -34.73 -27.58 -21.26
CA ASN A 141 -35.63 -28.01 -22.34
C ASN A 141 -34.87 -28.77 -23.45
N ASP A 142 -35.57 -29.28 -24.44
CA ASP A 142 -35.02 -30.08 -25.54
C ASP A 142 -34.05 -29.31 -26.47
N THR A 143 -33.83 -28.03 -26.27
CA THR A 143 -32.84 -27.26 -27.04
C THR A 143 -31.40 -27.48 -26.53
N TYR A 144 -31.27 -28.09 -25.36
CA TYR A 144 -29.98 -28.42 -24.76
C TYR A 144 -29.59 -29.85 -25.15
N GLU A 145 -28.48 -30.01 -25.84
CA GLU A 145 -27.98 -31.32 -26.30
C GLU A 145 -27.23 -32.04 -25.16
N VAL A 146 -27.69 -33.24 -24.83
CA VAL A 146 -27.03 -34.11 -23.84
C VAL A 146 -25.60 -34.44 -24.30
N GLY A 147 -24.64 -34.29 -23.37
CA GLY A 147 -23.21 -34.52 -23.63
C GLY A 147 -22.41 -33.26 -23.98
N LYS A 148 -23.07 -32.16 -24.31
CA LYS A 148 -22.35 -30.87 -24.49
C LYS A 148 -22.01 -30.19 -23.18
N SER A 149 -20.96 -29.37 -23.22
CA SER A 149 -20.67 -28.50 -22.11
C SER A 149 -21.81 -27.51 -21.87
N PHE A 150 -22.21 -27.35 -20.63
CA PHE A 150 -23.21 -26.36 -20.28
C PHE A 150 -22.73 -24.92 -20.52
N SER A 151 -21.44 -24.69 -20.52
CA SER A 151 -20.84 -23.40 -20.88
C SER A 151 -21.17 -22.95 -22.32
N ASP A 152 -21.42 -23.89 -23.21
CA ASP A 152 -21.81 -23.57 -24.62
C ASP A 152 -23.18 -22.86 -24.71
N TYR A 153 -23.96 -22.94 -23.64
CA TYR A 153 -25.28 -22.32 -23.49
C TYR A 153 -25.31 -21.13 -22.52
N VAL A 154 -24.20 -20.87 -21.83
CA VAL A 154 -24.06 -19.68 -20.98
C VAL A 154 -23.57 -18.53 -21.85
N SER A 155 -24.30 -17.44 -21.83
CA SER A 155 -23.93 -16.25 -22.59
C SER A 155 -22.67 -15.61 -22.01
N ASP A 156 -21.73 -15.21 -22.87
CA ASP A 156 -20.59 -14.33 -22.48
C ASP A 156 -21.08 -13.03 -21.83
N GLU A 157 -22.32 -12.64 -22.04
CA GLU A 157 -22.96 -11.47 -21.42
C GLU A 157 -23.04 -11.54 -19.90
N ASP A 158 -22.99 -12.75 -19.33
CA ASP A 158 -23.05 -13.00 -17.90
C ASP A 158 -21.67 -13.00 -17.23
N ILE A 159 -20.61 -12.67 -17.94
CA ILE A 159 -19.26 -12.55 -17.36
C ILE A 159 -19.11 -11.21 -16.65
N GLU A 160 -18.76 -11.28 -15.37
CA GLU A 160 -18.38 -10.10 -14.55
C GLU A 160 -16.91 -9.76 -14.78
N ILE A 161 -16.65 -8.48 -15.00
CA ILE A 161 -15.28 -7.91 -15.04
C ILE A 161 -15.17 -6.89 -13.92
N GLU A 162 -14.12 -7.02 -13.13
CA GLU A 162 -13.74 -6.05 -12.10
C GLU A 162 -12.49 -5.30 -12.54
N ILE A 163 -12.58 -3.96 -12.57
CA ILE A 163 -11.47 -3.08 -12.93
C ILE A 163 -11.10 -2.16 -11.78
N ALA A 164 -9.81 -1.89 -11.65
CA ALA A 164 -9.29 -0.80 -10.82
C ALA A 164 -9.47 0.54 -11.55
N ILE A 165 -9.98 1.54 -10.83
CA ILE A 165 -10.14 2.90 -11.35
C ILE A 165 -9.26 3.83 -10.56
N THR A 166 -8.37 4.55 -11.26
CA THR A 166 -7.55 5.59 -10.64
C THR A 166 -8.42 6.79 -10.24
N PRO A 167 -8.06 7.55 -9.19
CA PRO A 167 -8.90 8.65 -8.69
C PRO A 167 -9.24 9.74 -9.71
N ASN A 168 -8.42 9.93 -10.74
CA ASN A 168 -8.65 10.89 -11.82
C ASN A 168 -9.68 10.41 -12.86
N ARG A 169 -9.90 9.09 -12.98
CA ARG A 169 -10.77 8.50 -14.01
C ARG A 169 -12.17 8.17 -13.52
N VAL A 170 -12.78 9.12 -12.78
CA VAL A 170 -14.16 8.94 -12.29
C VAL A 170 -15.18 8.72 -13.40
N ASP A 171 -14.94 9.25 -14.60
CA ASP A 171 -15.78 9.02 -15.78
C ASP A 171 -15.99 7.53 -16.08
N CYS A 172 -14.99 6.68 -15.77
CA CYS A 172 -15.06 5.22 -15.89
C CYS A 172 -15.67 4.52 -14.65
N ALA A 173 -16.15 5.27 -13.64
CA ALA A 173 -16.94 4.70 -12.56
C ALA A 173 -18.41 4.45 -12.95
N GLY A 174 -18.72 4.51 -14.25
CA GLY A 174 -19.95 4.10 -14.89
C GLY A 174 -19.66 3.33 -16.17
N VAL A 175 -20.54 2.37 -16.50
CA VAL A 175 -20.37 1.47 -17.66
C VAL A 175 -20.28 2.25 -18.98
N TYR A 176 -21.10 3.31 -19.12
CA TYR A 176 -21.04 4.16 -20.30
C TYR A 176 -19.68 4.87 -20.48
N GLY A 177 -19.05 5.30 -19.37
CA GLY A 177 -17.71 5.88 -19.42
C GLY A 177 -16.64 4.88 -19.89
N ILE A 178 -16.73 3.64 -19.42
CA ILE A 178 -15.87 2.53 -19.88
C ILE A 178 -16.06 2.28 -21.38
N ALA A 179 -17.31 2.25 -21.84
CA ALA A 179 -17.63 2.07 -23.25
C ALA A 179 -17.06 3.19 -24.13
N ARG A 180 -17.16 4.47 -23.68
CA ARG A 180 -16.55 5.62 -24.37
C ARG A 180 -15.04 5.46 -24.48
N ASP A 181 -14.37 5.05 -23.43
CA ASP A 181 -12.92 4.97 -23.37
C ASP A 181 -12.41 3.81 -24.25
N LEU A 182 -13.07 2.66 -24.21
CA LEU A 182 -12.78 1.55 -25.12
C LEU A 182 -12.98 1.94 -26.59
N CYS A 183 -14.07 2.65 -26.91
CA CYS A 183 -14.28 3.18 -28.26
C CYS A 183 -13.16 4.16 -28.68
N ALA A 184 -12.70 5.03 -27.77
CA ALA A 184 -11.60 5.96 -28.03
C ALA A 184 -10.30 5.22 -28.35
N SER A 185 -10.04 4.07 -27.73
CA SER A 185 -8.89 3.22 -28.04
C SER A 185 -8.97 2.55 -29.41
N GLY A 186 -10.17 2.44 -29.95
CA GLY A 186 -10.44 1.79 -31.23
C GLY A 186 -11.12 0.42 -31.12
N LEU A 187 -11.48 0.01 -29.91
CA LEU A 187 -12.28 -1.19 -29.72
C LEU A 187 -13.76 -0.88 -29.93
N GLY A 188 -14.35 -1.46 -30.98
CA GLY A 188 -15.76 -1.38 -31.23
C GLY A 188 -16.30 -0.01 -31.65
N ARG A 189 -17.60 0.11 -31.65
CA ARG A 189 -18.33 1.33 -31.98
C ARG A 189 -19.31 1.69 -30.85
N LEU A 190 -19.19 2.91 -30.34
CA LEU A 190 -20.09 3.44 -29.31
C LEU A 190 -21.50 3.60 -29.91
N LYS A 191 -22.48 3.10 -29.21
CA LYS A 191 -23.89 3.30 -29.55
C LYS A 191 -24.35 4.70 -29.15
N GLU A 192 -25.19 5.32 -29.94
CA GLU A 192 -25.71 6.63 -29.64
C GLU A 192 -26.63 6.59 -28.41
N LEU A 193 -26.26 7.32 -27.39
CA LEU A 193 -27.08 7.46 -26.18
C LEU A 193 -28.18 8.51 -26.44
N LYS A 194 -29.45 8.07 -26.54
CA LYS A 194 -30.60 8.96 -26.71
C LYS A 194 -31.30 9.15 -25.39
N ILE A 195 -31.08 10.29 -24.75
CA ILE A 195 -31.84 10.68 -23.56
C ILE A 195 -32.97 11.60 -23.97
N GLU A 196 -34.18 11.13 -23.80
CA GLU A 196 -35.38 11.88 -24.15
C GLU A 196 -35.67 12.95 -23.08
N ASN A 197 -35.98 14.18 -23.51
CA ASN A 197 -36.45 15.18 -22.59
C ASN A 197 -37.88 14.84 -22.19
N MET A 198 -38.10 14.41 -20.98
CA MET A 198 -39.36 14.07 -20.42
C MET A 198 -40.09 15.36 -19.96
N ASN A 199 -40.77 16.05 -20.89
CA ASN A 199 -41.45 17.31 -20.58
C ASN A 199 -42.82 17.09 -19.92
N SER A 200 -43.19 17.93 -19.00
CA SER A 200 -44.52 18.01 -18.37
C SER A 200 -44.90 19.44 -18.15
N SER A 201 -46.17 19.76 -18.28
CA SER A 201 -46.78 21.06 -17.97
C SER A 201 -47.35 21.12 -16.55
N ARG A 202 -47.37 20.01 -15.83
CA ARG A 202 -47.89 19.92 -14.46
C ARG A 202 -46.90 20.58 -13.50
N LYS A 203 -47.33 21.58 -12.76
CA LYS A 203 -46.48 22.28 -11.79
C LYS A 203 -46.34 21.47 -10.49
N SER A 204 -45.16 21.46 -9.94
CA SER A 204 -44.93 21.04 -8.55
C SER A 204 -45.25 22.19 -7.61
N ILE A 205 -45.68 21.85 -6.40
CA ILE A 205 -45.93 22.84 -5.33
C ILE A 205 -44.60 23.16 -4.61
N ILE A 206 -43.70 22.20 -4.62
CA ILE A 206 -42.39 22.30 -3.93
C ILE A 206 -41.49 23.26 -4.69
N LYS A 207 -40.76 24.10 -3.95
CA LYS A 207 -39.74 25.02 -4.49
C LYS A 207 -38.37 24.67 -3.94
N ILE A 208 -37.32 25.11 -4.64
CA ILE A 208 -35.93 24.97 -4.22
C ILE A 208 -35.42 26.32 -3.75
N ASP A 209 -34.78 26.36 -2.59
CA ASP A 209 -34.00 27.50 -2.06
C ASP A 209 -32.53 27.03 -1.94
N ASN A 210 -31.74 27.19 -3.00
CA ASN A 210 -30.35 26.83 -3.02
C ASN A 210 -29.44 27.96 -2.57
N LYS A 211 -29.11 27.99 -1.27
CA LYS A 211 -28.22 29.00 -0.68
C LYS A 211 -26.74 28.82 -1.04
N LEU A 212 -26.39 27.72 -1.72
CA LEU A 212 -25.04 27.36 -2.07
C LEU A 212 -24.77 27.32 -3.58
N LYS A 213 -25.67 27.81 -4.41
CA LYS A 213 -25.56 27.78 -5.87
C LYS A 213 -24.30 28.46 -6.43
N ASP A 214 -23.81 29.50 -5.76
CA ASP A 214 -22.61 30.23 -6.17
C ASP A 214 -21.33 29.70 -5.53
N LYS A 215 -21.43 28.60 -4.79
CA LYS A 215 -20.32 27.97 -4.06
C LYS A 215 -20.31 26.48 -4.26
N ASP A 216 -20.82 25.73 -3.29
CA ASP A 216 -20.62 24.28 -3.16
C ASP A 216 -21.67 23.42 -3.88
N CYS A 217 -22.81 24.02 -4.33
CA CYS A 217 -23.85 23.31 -5.06
C CYS A 217 -24.32 24.14 -6.29
N PRO A 218 -23.52 24.22 -7.37
CA PRO A 218 -23.86 25.03 -8.53
C PRO A 218 -25.11 24.57 -9.28
N GLN A 219 -25.41 23.26 -9.23
CA GLN A 219 -26.56 22.70 -9.92
C GLN A 219 -27.35 21.79 -8.98
N PHE A 220 -28.66 22.05 -8.94
CA PHE A 220 -29.60 21.22 -8.20
C PHE A 220 -30.91 21.13 -8.98
N PHE A 221 -31.21 19.93 -9.44
CA PHE A 221 -32.47 19.63 -10.16
C PHE A 221 -33.32 18.71 -9.30
N LEU A 222 -34.60 18.95 -9.32
CA LEU A 222 -35.59 18.17 -8.60
C LEU A 222 -36.81 17.92 -9.50
N ARG A 223 -37.36 16.72 -9.42
CA ARG A 223 -38.58 16.37 -10.13
C ARG A 223 -39.56 15.62 -9.23
N GLU A 224 -40.77 16.10 -9.14
CA GLU A 224 -41.87 15.43 -8.47
C GLU A 224 -42.55 14.46 -9.46
N ILE A 225 -42.79 13.20 -9.02
CA ILE A 225 -43.58 12.22 -9.75
C ILE A 225 -44.66 11.71 -8.79
N LYS A 226 -45.93 11.85 -9.20
CA LYS A 226 -47.09 11.50 -8.37
C LYS A 226 -47.70 10.17 -8.80
N ASN A 227 -48.36 9.52 -7.85
CA ASN A 227 -49.10 8.29 -8.07
C ASN A 227 -48.26 7.13 -8.65
N VAL A 228 -47.02 7.01 -8.18
CA VAL A 228 -46.17 5.86 -8.52
C VAL A 228 -46.56 4.64 -7.70
N SER A 229 -46.29 3.44 -8.26
CA SER A 229 -46.38 2.17 -7.53
C SER A 229 -44.99 1.59 -7.37
N ASN A 230 -44.45 1.62 -6.14
CA ASN A 230 -43.09 1.06 -5.90
C ASN A 230 -43.14 -0.45 -6.00
N THR A 231 -42.63 -0.99 -7.09
CA THR A 231 -42.62 -2.42 -7.45
C THR A 231 -41.26 -3.05 -7.19
N GLU A 232 -41.14 -4.34 -7.44
CA GLU A 232 -39.85 -5.01 -7.53
C GLU A 232 -39.14 -4.60 -8.83
N SER A 233 -37.81 -4.60 -8.77
CA SER A 233 -36.97 -4.30 -9.94
C SER A 233 -37.09 -5.38 -11.00
N PRO A 234 -37.04 -5.04 -12.30
CA PRO A 234 -37.17 -6.03 -13.39
C PRO A 234 -36.01 -7.01 -13.39
N ASP A 235 -36.25 -8.24 -13.86
CA ASP A 235 -35.30 -9.36 -13.82
C ASP A 235 -33.94 -9.04 -14.43
N TRP A 236 -33.87 -8.26 -15.51
CA TRP A 236 -32.64 -7.88 -16.16
C TRP A 236 -31.79 -6.97 -15.25
N MET A 237 -32.43 -6.09 -14.46
CA MET A 237 -31.73 -5.21 -13.50
C MET A 237 -31.26 -6.02 -12.29
N LEU A 238 -32.16 -6.86 -11.75
CA LEU A 238 -31.82 -7.76 -10.64
C LEU A 238 -30.64 -8.66 -10.97
N LYS A 239 -30.60 -9.22 -12.19
CA LYS A 239 -29.51 -10.06 -12.68
C LYS A 239 -28.18 -9.28 -12.65
N ARG A 240 -28.14 -8.05 -13.18
CA ARG A 240 -26.94 -7.20 -13.17
C ARG A 240 -26.46 -6.89 -11.77
N PHE A 241 -27.40 -6.51 -10.88
CA PHE A 241 -27.07 -6.16 -9.51
C PHE A 241 -26.47 -7.32 -8.72
N ARG A 242 -27.05 -8.51 -8.86
CA ARG A 242 -26.51 -9.74 -8.24
C ARG A 242 -25.12 -10.06 -8.73
N MET A 243 -24.89 -9.94 -10.02
CA MET A 243 -23.58 -10.22 -10.61
C MET A 243 -22.50 -9.21 -10.22
N THR A 244 -22.87 -7.97 -9.94
CA THR A 244 -21.93 -6.88 -9.62
C THR A 244 -21.94 -6.52 -8.14
N ASP A 245 -22.55 -7.34 -7.28
CA ASP A 245 -22.66 -7.14 -5.83
C ASP A 245 -23.37 -5.82 -5.43
N ILE A 246 -24.23 -5.27 -6.29
CA ILE A 246 -25.03 -4.09 -5.99
C ILE A 246 -26.24 -4.50 -5.14
N LYS A 247 -26.44 -3.81 -4.01
CA LYS A 247 -27.53 -4.10 -3.09
C LYS A 247 -28.90 -3.80 -3.72
N ILE A 248 -29.78 -4.77 -3.68
CA ILE A 248 -31.16 -4.68 -4.14
C ILE A 248 -32.05 -4.21 -2.98
N ILE A 249 -32.88 -3.20 -3.18
CA ILE A 249 -33.72 -2.61 -2.15
C ILE A 249 -35.19 -2.56 -2.59
N SER A 250 -35.51 -1.70 -3.55
CA SER A 250 -36.80 -1.53 -4.19
C SER A 250 -36.58 -0.76 -5.49
N PHE A 251 -37.48 -0.87 -6.46
CA PHE A 251 -37.23 -0.28 -7.78
C PHE A 251 -36.92 1.22 -7.75
N LEU A 252 -37.60 2.01 -6.90
CA LEU A 252 -37.33 3.46 -6.79
C LEU A 252 -35.92 3.77 -6.33
N VAL A 253 -35.35 2.94 -5.45
CA VAL A 253 -33.96 3.07 -5.01
C VAL A 253 -33.00 2.42 -6.01
N ASP A 254 -33.37 1.27 -6.54
CA ASP A 254 -32.56 0.52 -7.46
C ASP A 254 -32.34 1.26 -8.79
N VAL A 255 -33.33 2.02 -9.29
CA VAL A 255 -33.13 2.85 -10.48
C VAL A 255 -32.11 3.94 -10.26
N THR A 256 -32.04 4.55 -9.06
CA THR A 256 -31.01 5.56 -8.74
C THR A 256 -29.62 4.92 -8.66
N ASN A 257 -29.54 3.72 -8.06
CA ASN A 257 -28.30 2.94 -8.04
C ASN A 257 -27.89 2.50 -9.46
N TYR A 258 -28.84 2.02 -10.27
CA TYR A 258 -28.55 1.64 -11.65
C TYR A 258 -27.91 2.79 -12.43
N ILE A 259 -28.50 3.99 -12.42
CA ILE A 259 -28.00 5.15 -13.14
C ILE A 259 -26.64 5.59 -12.59
N ASN A 260 -26.44 5.43 -11.29
CA ASN A 260 -25.15 5.71 -10.66
C ASN A 260 -24.01 4.83 -11.21
N PHE A 261 -24.25 3.53 -11.35
CA PHE A 261 -23.26 2.58 -11.92
C PHE A 261 -23.23 2.59 -13.44
N ASP A 262 -24.34 2.95 -14.10
CA ASP A 262 -24.46 3.00 -15.53
C ASP A 262 -23.78 4.23 -16.13
N MET A 263 -24.18 5.42 -15.63
CA MET A 263 -23.80 6.74 -16.18
C MET A 263 -22.79 7.50 -15.31
N CYS A 264 -22.30 6.91 -14.22
CA CYS A 264 -21.53 7.65 -13.20
C CYS A 264 -22.27 8.89 -12.67
N ARG A 265 -23.60 8.79 -12.51
CA ARG A 265 -24.45 9.87 -12.08
C ARG A 265 -25.23 9.47 -10.83
N PRO A 266 -24.74 9.79 -9.61
CA PRO A 266 -25.49 9.57 -8.39
C PRO A 266 -26.77 10.40 -8.39
N LEU A 267 -27.86 9.76 -8.03
CA LEU A 267 -29.20 10.32 -7.87
C LEU A 267 -29.72 9.96 -6.49
N HIS A 268 -30.71 10.72 -6.01
CA HIS A 268 -31.43 10.34 -4.82
C HIS A 268 -32.96 10.45 -5.03
N VAL A 269 -33.71 9.64 -4.31
CA VAL A 269 -35.16 9.68 -4.32
C VAL A 269 -35.70 9.84 -2.90
N PHE A 270 -36.55 10.83 -2.72
CA PHE A 270 -37.23 11.11 -1.45
C PHE A 270 -38.71 10.74 -1.58
N ASP A 271 -39.30 10.30 -0.49
CA ASP A 271 -40.76 10.23 -0.35
C ASP A 271 -41.34 11.66 -0.17
N ALA A 272 -42.05 12.13 -1.18
CA ALA A 272 -42.54 13.49 -1.20
C ALA A 272 -43.56 13.77 -0.09
N ASP A 273 -44.30 12.74 0.33
CA ASP A 273 -45.33 12.89 1.39
C ASP A 273 -44.70 13.03 2.80
N LYS A 274 -43.39 12.71 2.93
CA LYS A 274 -42.59 12.85 4.14
C LYS A 274 -41.83 14.20 4.22
N ILE A 275 -41.92 15.02 3.15
CA ILE A 275 -41.26 16.33 3.05
C ILE A 275 -42.22 17.44 3.46
N GLU A 276 -41.76 18.36 4.32
CA GLU A 276 -42.55 19.45 4.82
C GLU A 276 -42.09 20.80 4.19
N GLY A 277 -42.87 21.34 3.28
CA GLY A 277 -42.60 22.63 2.64
C GLY A 277 -41.60 22.55 1.48
N ASN A 278 -40.67 23.50 1.44
CA ASN A 278 -39.70 23.66 0.36
C ASN A 278 -38.38 22.93 0.64
N ILE A 279 -37.64 22.60 -0.41
CA ILE A 279 -36.28 22.03 -0.29
C ILE A 279 -35.26 23.17 -0.16
N ILE A 280 -34.45 23.09 0.88
CA ILE A 280 -33.43 24.08 1.21
C ILE A 280 -32.04 23.42 1.19
N ILE A 281 -31.17 23.93 0.34
CA ILE A 281 -29.75 23.48 0.30
C ILE A 281 -28.90 24.52 1.05
N ARG A 282 -28.25 24.11 2.11
CA ARG A 282 -27.45 25.01 2.96
C ARG A 282 -26.26 24.30 3.60
N HIS A 283 -25.40 25.06 4.23
CA HIS A 283 -24.41 24.45 5.16
C HIS A 283 -25.09 24.08 6.49
N SER A 284 -24.56 22.99 7.07
CA SER A 284 -24.90 22.58 8.44
C SER A 284 -24.37 23.59 9.46
N LYS A 285 -24.96 23.58 10.64
CA LYS A 285 -24.46 24.27 11.82
C LYS A 285 -23.82 23.26 12.76
N LYS A 286 -22.81 23.68 13.47
CA LYS A 286 -22.15 22.85 14.46
C LYS A 286 -23.11 22.27 15.49
N GLY A 287 -23.09 20.96 15.66
CA GLY A 287 -23.91 20.23 16.60
C GLY A 287 -25.31 19.85 16.08
N GLU A 288 -25.65 20.16 14.83
CA GLU A 288 -26.86 19.62 14.20
C GLU A 288 -26.78 18.09 14.11
N LYS A 289 -27.93 17.43 14.32
CA LYS A 289 -28.06 16.00 14.29
C LYS A 289 -28.70 15.53 13.00
N PHE A 290 -28.17 14.45 12.45
CA PHE A 290 -28.67 13.82 11.24
C PHE A 290 -28.74 12.29 11.43
N LEU A 291 -29.93 11.70 11.19
CA LEU A 291 -30.11 10.25 11.21
C LEU A 291 -30.01 9.71 9.78
N GLY A 292 -28.95 8.96 9.51
CA GLY A 292 -28.69 8.37 8.20
C GLY A 292 -29.55 7.12 7.89
N LEU A 293 -29.55 6.72 6.61
CA LEU A 293 -30.17 5.47 6.14
C LEU A 293 -29.50 4.22 6.72
N ASP A 294 -28.30 4.35 7.26
CA ASP A 294 -27.55 3.30 7.94
C ASP A 294 -27.89 3.16 9.44
N ASP A 295 -28.95 3.82 9.88
CA ASP A 295 -29.42 3.84 11.28
C ASP A 295 -28.45 4.48 12.27
N GLN A 296 -27.46 5.26 11.81
CA GLN A 296 -26.52 5.98 12.67
C GLN A 296 -26.92 7.45 12.81
N GLU A 297 -26.79 7.98 14.03
CA GLU A 297 -26.94 9.42 14.31
C GLU A 297 -25.59 10.12 14.18
N TYR A 298 -25.48 11.07 13.28
CA TYR A 298 -24.31 11.89 13.03
C TYR A 298 -24.44 13.25 13.64
N ILE A 299 -23.40 13.72 14.32
CA ILE A 299 -23.30 15.10 14.80
C ILE A 299 -22.51 15.88 13.76
N LEU A 300 -23.18 16.82 13.11
CA LEU A 300 -22.60 17.61 12.04
C LEU A 300 -21.74 18.74 12.59
N ASP A 301 -20.73 19.12 11.82
CA ASP A 301 -19.93 20.29 12.08
C ASP A 301 -20.30 21.43 11.10
N ASP A 302 -19.71 22.60 11.26
CA ASP A 302 -19.91 23.70 10.34
C ASP A 302 -19.47 23.36 8.91
N ASN A 303 -20.15 23.97 7.92
CA ASN A 303 -19.80 23.90 6.50
C ASN A 303 -19.95 22.52 5.81
N MET A 304 -20.72 21.58 6.37
CA MET A 304 -21.14 20.38 5.63
C MET A 304 -22.38 20.71 4.81
N ILE A 305 -22.45 20.20 3.57
CA ILE A 305 -23.62 20.46 2.73
C ILE A 305 -24.76 19.55 3.16
N VAL A 306 -25.91 20.15 3.48
CA VAL A 306 -27.11 19.41 3.85
C VAL A 306 -28.30 19.85 2.98
N ILE A 307 -29.15 18.90 2.67
CA ILE A 307 -30.45 19.11 2.04
C ILE A 307 -31.48 19.02 3.16
N CYS A 308 -32.29 20.05 3.30
CA CYS A 308 -33.31 20.17 4.34
C CYS A 308 -34.67 20.37 3.72
N ASP A 309 -35.71 20.02 4.44
CA ASP A 309 -37.01 20.64 4.31
C ASP A 309 -37.12 21.86 5.27
N GLU A 310 -38.30 22.40 5.50
CA GLU A 310 -38.45 23.55 6.38
C GLU A 310 -38.18 23.24 7.86
N ASN A 311 -38.24 21.97 8.26
CA ASN A 311 -38.15 21.54 9.66
C ASN A 311 -36.91 20.68 10.01
N LYS A 312 -36.41 19.88 9.08
CA LYS A 312 -35.39 18.87 9.36
C LYS A 312 -34.39 18.71 8.23
N ILE A 313 -33.22 18.10 8.53
CA ILE A 313 -32.25 17.63 7.55
C ILE A 313 -32.75 16.30 6.98
N ILE A 314 -32.89 16.23 5.66
CA ILE A 314 -33.40 15.07 4.91
C ILE A 314 -32.28 14.28 4.20
N SER A 315 -31.12 14.91 3.95
CA SER A 315 -29.96 14.24 3.36
C SER A 315 -28.67 14.98 3.69
N LEU A 316 -27.60 14.22 3.84
CA LEU A 316 -26.24 14.72 3.78
C LEU A 316 -25.81 14.69 2.31
N ALA A 317 -25.81 15.87 1.69
CA ALA A 317 -25.72 16.03 0.24
C ALA A 317 -24.59 15.25 -0.41
N GLY A 318 -24.90 14.45 -1.40
CA GLY A 318 -23.94 13.64 -2.17
C GLY A 318 -23.23 12.53 -1.38
N ILE A 319 -23.63 12.27 -0.13
CA ILE A 319 -23.00 11.27 0.75
C ILE A 319 -24.00 10.24 1.25
N LEU A 320 -25.06 10.64 1.96
CA LEU A 320 -25.99 9.71 2.59
C LEU A 320 -27.39 10.31 2.72
N GLY A 321 -28.41 9.57 2.28
CA GLY A 321 -29.80 9.94 2.49
C GLY A 321 -30.22 9.82 3.96
N GLY A 322 -31.27 10.56 4.33
CA GLY A 322 -31.85 10.53 5.66
C GLY A 322 -32.93 9.47 5.80
N LYS A 323 -32.98 8.79 6.96
CA LYS A 323 -33.99 7.77 7.26
C LYS A 323 -35.43 8.32 7.24
N ASN A 324 -35.62 9.55 7.68
CA ASN A 324 -36.93 10.18 7.81
C ASN A 324 -37.59 10.62 6.50
N SER A 325 -36.88 10.51 5.38
CA SER A 325 -37.34 10.92 4.04
C SER A 325 -37.24 9.79 3.02
N CYS A 326 -36.86 8.58 3.46
CA CYS A 326 -36.66 7.45 2.55
C CYS A 326 -37.99 6.92 1.99
N CYS A 327 -37.90 6.41 0.76
CA CYS A 327 -39.00 5.67 0.12
C CYS A 327 -39.16 4.29 0.74
N ASP A 328 -40.41 3.82 0.78
CA ASP A 328 -40.78 2.47 1.17
C ASP A 328 -41.80 1.89 0.17
N HIS A 329 -42.31 0.69 0.41
CA HIS A 329 -43.27 0.02 -0.49
C HIS A 329 -44.63 0.72 -0.60
N GLU A 330 -44.97 1.61 0.33
CA GLU A 330 -46.24 2.35 0.35
C GLU A 330 -46.11 3.72 -0.30
N THR A 331 -44.89 4.17 -0.63
CA THR A 331 -44.60 5.48 -1.23
C THR A 331 -45.31 5.64 -2.56
N LYS A 332 -46.10 6.72 -2.70
CA LYS A 332 -46.89 7.06 -3.89
C LYS A 332 -46.44 8.33 -4.60
N ASN A 333 -45.87 9.26 -3.87
CA ASN A 333 -45.37 10.52 -4.42
C ASN A 333 -43.87 10.63 -4.10
N ILE A 334 -43.07 10.95 -5.09
CA ILE A 334 -41.62 10.98 -4.95
C ILE A 334 -41.03 12.27 -5.47
N LEU A 335 -39.86 12.60 -4.93
CA LEU A 335 -38.98 13.64 -5.44
C LEU A 335 -37.66 13.01 -5.88
N VAL A 336 -37.35 13.06 -7.16
CA VAL A 336 -36.10 12.64 -7.73
C VAL A 336 -35.12 13.80 -7.73
N GLU A 337 -33.97 13.63 -7.09
CA GLU A 337 -32.87 14.59 -7.03
C GLU A 337 -31.78 14.23 -8.01
N SER A 338 -31.25 15.22 -8.72
CA SER A 338 -30.00 15.16 -9.45
C SER A 338 -29.25 16.47 -9.26
N ALA A 339 -28.05 16.38 -8.68
CA ALA A 339 -27.29 17.57 -8.32
C ALA A 339 -25.81 17.46 -8.71
N TYR A 340 -25.12 18.59 -8.69
CA TYR A 340 -23.67 18.67 -8.73
C TYR A 340 -23.16 19.41 -7.50
N PHE A 341 -22.34 18.71 -6.73
CA PHE A 341 -21.68 19.26 -5.54
C PHE A 341 -20.18 19.35 -5.80
N LEU A 342 -19.52 20.39 -5.24
CA LEU A 342 -18.06 20.50 -5.37
C LEU A 342 -17.34 19.36 -4.66
N PRO A 343 -16.39 18.70 -5.33
CA PRO A 343 -15.69 17.53 -4.82
C PRO A 343 -15.04 17.72 -3.45
N ASP A 344 -14.40 18.87 -3.21
CA ASP A 344 -13.69 19.16 -1.97
C ASP A 344 -14.60 19.15 -0.74
N SER A 345 -15.80 19.73 -0.88
CA SER A 345 -16.80 19.79 0.21
C SER A 345 -17.30 18.39 0.57
N ILE A 346 -17.57 17.55 -0.44
CA ILE A 346 -17.99 16.15 -0.24
C ILE A 346 -16.88 15.33 0.38
N SER A 347 -15.67 15.45 -0.14
CA SER A 347 -14.49 14.74 0.37
C SER A 347 -14.19 15.09 1.82
N SER A 348 -14.21 16.39 2.16
CA SER A 348 -13.98 16.87 3.52
C SER A 348 -15.03 16.33 4.50
N THR A 349 -16.32 16.43 4.14
CA THR A 349 -17.44 15.96 4.95
C THR A 349 -17.37 14.45 5.17
N GLY A 350 -17.17 13.67 4.10
CA GLY A 350 -17.12 12.22 4.17
C GLY A 350 -15.95 11.69 4.98
N ARG A 351 -14.77 12.32 4.91
CA ARG A 351 -13.62 11.98 5.75
C ARG A 351 -13.91 12.28 7.22
N LYS A 352 -14.47 13.44 7.52
CA LYS A 352 -14.71 13.87 8.89
C LYS A 352 -15.73 12.99 9.61
N LEU A 353 -16.76 12.55 8.91
CA LEU A 353 -17.80 11.67 9.44
C LEU A 353 -17.47 10.18 9.25
N ASN A 354 -16.38 9.85 8.54
CA ASN A 354 -15.98 8.49 8.20
C ASN A 354 -17.07 7.68 7.50
N ILE A 355 -17.81 8.30 6.58
CA ILE A 355 -18.89 7.66 5.82
C ILE A 355 -18.35 7.25 4.44
N GLN A 356 -18.54 5.99 4.05
CA GLN A 356 -18.24 5.47 2.74
C GLN A 356 -19.54 5.16 2.01
N SER A 357 -19.71 5.71 0.80
CA SER A 357 -20.86 5.40 -0.07
C SER A 357 -20.47 5.50 -1.55
N ASP A 358 -21.22 4.83 -2.42
CA ASP A 358 -21.02 4.88 -3.87
C ASP A 358 -21.26 6.28 -4.45
N ALA A 359 -22.17 7.03 -3.87
CA ALA A 359 -22.43 8.42 -4.24
C ALA A 359 -21.23 9.30 -3.87
N ARG A 360 -20.76 9.21 -2.61
CA ARG A 360 -19.56 9.93 -2.16
C ARG A 360 -18.36 9.61 -3.04
N TYR A 361 -18.10 8.32 -3.32
CA TYR A 361 -16.99 7.88 -4.15
C TYR A 361 -16.90 8.62 -5.48
N ARG A 362 -18.06 8.87 -6.10
CA ARG A 362 -18.15 9.58 -7.39
C ARG A 362 -18.09 11.10 -7.22
N PHE A 363 -18.89 11.66 -6.32
CA PHE A 363 -18.92 13.11 -6.11
C PHE A 363 -17.57 13.67 -5.65
N GLU A 364 -16.88 13.00 -4.72
CA GLU A 364 -15.59 13.49 -4.21
C GLU A 364 -14.46 13.49 -5.25
N ARG A 365 -14.65 12.81 -6.40
CA ARG A 365 -13.71 12.75 -7.52
C ARG A 365 -14.07 13.65 -8.69
N GLY A 366 -15.27 14.24 -8.67
CA GLY A 366 -15.75 15.18 -9.69
C GLY A 366 -16.48 14.49 -10.85
N ILE A 367 -17.79 14.32 -10.70
CA ILE A 367 -18.67 13.80 -11.76
C ILE A 367 -18.94 14.86 -12.83
N ASP A 368 -19.47 14.41 -13.98
CA ASP A 368 -19.84 15.30 -15.07
C ASP A 368 -20.96 16.29 -14.68
N PRO A 369 -20.71 17.59 -14.59
CA PRO A 369 -21.74 18.56 -14.25
C PRO A 369 -22.86 18.67 -15.30
N GLU A 370 -22.57 18.45 -16.58
CA GLU A 370 -23.56 18.56 -17.65
C GLU A 370 -24.56 17.41 -17.67
N SER A 371 -24.20 16.24 -17.13
CA SER A 371 -25.09 15.08 -17.06
C SER A 371 -26.20 15.19 -15.99
N THR A 372 -26.27 16.30 -15.24
CA THR A 372 -27.23 16.46 -14.14
C THR A 372 -28.68 16.42 -14.63
N LYS A 373 -28.97 17.10 -15.74
CA LYS A 373 -30.31 17.08 -16.36
C LYS A 373 -30.62 15.75 -17.03
N ASP A 374 -29.63 15.11 -17.60
CA ASP A 374 -29.77 13.83 -18.27
C ASP A 374 -30.13 12.72 -17.29
N GLY A 375 -29.47 12.72 -16.10
CA GLY A 375 -29.75 11.78 -15.04
C GLY A 375 -31.19 11.82 -14.56
N ILE A 376 -31.74 13.04 -14.35
CA ILE A 376 -33.14 13.18 -13.90
C ILE A 376 -34.14 12.78 -14.98
N ASN A 377 -33.83 13.02 -16.25
CA ASN A 377 -34.69 12.56 -17.36
C ASN A 377 -34.68 11.06 -17.50
N LEU A 378 -33.51 10.44 -17.40
CA LEU A 378 -33.35 8.98 -17.48
C LEU A 378 -34.10 8.27 -16.33
N ALA A 379 -33.90 8.74 -15.10
CA ALA A 379 -34.62 8.22 -13.94
C ALA A 379 -36.15 8.41 -14.09
N SER A 380 -36.58 9.57 -14.56
CA SER A 380 -38.01 9.83 -14.78
C SER A 380 -38.61 8.88 -15.80
N LYS A 381 -37.93 8.61 -16.91
CA LYS A 381 -38.36 7.66 -17.93
C LYS A 381 -38.50 6.26 -17.35
N MET A 382 -37.45 5.76 -16.69
CA MET A 382 -37.44 4.40 -16.12
C MET A 382 -38.54 4.22 -15.06
N ILE A 383 -38.72 5.21 -14.19
CA ILE A 383 -39.75 5.18 -13.14
C ILE A 383 -41.16 5.18 -13.78
N THR A 384 -41.41 6.05 -14.73
CA THR A 384 -42.74 6.11 -15.34
C THR A 384 -43.09 4.90 -16.19
N GLU A 385 -42.13 4.28 -16.85
CA GLU A 385 -42.32 3.06 -17.64
C GLU A 385 -42.65 1.83 -16.77
N LEU A 386 -42.04 1.72 -15.57
CA LEU A 386 -42.14 0.53 -14.72
C LEU A 386 -43.02 0.69 -13.49
N CYS A 387 -43.07 1.89 -12.91
CA CYS A 387 -43.92 2.20 -11.75
C CYS A 387 -45.13 3.05 -12.08
N GLY A 388 -45.29 3.48 -13.34
CA GLY A 388 -46.30 4.46 -13.71
C GLY A 388 -46.04 5.83 -13.10
N GLY A 389 -47.12 6.59 -12.90
CA GLY A 389 -47.06 7.89 -12.26
C GLY A 389 -47.17 9.06 -13.24
N GLU A 390 -47.35 10.23 -12.68
CA GLU A 390 -47.58 11.49 -13.40
C GLU A 390 -46.42 12.45 -13.13
N LEU A 391 -45.67 12.77 -14.19
CA LEU A 391 -44.56 13.71 -14.10
C LEU A 391 -44.99 15.13 -13.82
N CYS A 392 -44.31 15.82 -12.94
CA CYS A 392 -44.29 17.27 -12.86
C CYS A 392 -43.15 17.90 -13.66
N GLU A 393 -43.17 19.22 -13.85
CA GLU A 393 -42.04 19.95 -14.44
C GLU A 393 -40.75 19.75 -13.64
N ILE A 394 -39.61 19.84 -14.31
CA ILE A 394 -38.29 19.85 -13.61
C ILE A 394 -38.13 21.24 -12.96
N ILE A 395 -37.88 21.25 -11.67
CA ILE A 395 -37.55 22.44 -10.89
C ILE A 395 -36.03 22.49 -10.74
N ASN A 396 -35.48 23.69 -10.84
CA ASN A 396 -34.04 23.88 -10.60
C ASN A 396 -33.75 25.27 -10.02
N ASP A 397 -32.62 25.36 -9.30
CA ASP A 397 -32.03 26.63 -8.89
C ASP A 397 -30.53 26.54 -9.08
N ASN A 398 -30.07 26.90 -10.27
CA ASN A 398 -28.75 26.66 -10.77
C ASN A 398 -28.01 27.95 -11.09
N THR A 399 -26.69 27.91 -10.99
CA THR A 399 -25.78 28.86 -11.66
C THR A 399 -25.06 28.17 -12.82
N SER A 400 -24.56 28.98 -13.75
CA SER A 400 -23.72 28.48 -14.83
C SER A 400 -22.37 28.01 -14.27
N ILE A 401 -22.04 26.75 -14.50
CA ILE A 401 -20.71 26.27 -14.27
C ILE A 401 -19.83 26.86 -15.37
N LYS A 402 -18.77 27.59 -14.96
CA LYS A 402 -17.81 28.11 -15.94
C LYS A 402 -17.16 26.92 -16.63
N GLN A 403 -17.31 26.86 -17.94
CA GLN A 403 -16.59 25.91 -18.80
C GLN A 403 -15.08 26.05 -18.58
N GLU A 404 -14.39 24.94 -18.53
CA GLU A 404 -12.97 24.89 -18.24
C GLU A 404 -12.12 25.63 -19.27
N LYS A 405 -10.96 26.05 -18.84
CA LYS A 405 -9.99 26.77 -19.67
C LYS A 405 -9.45 25.82 -20.73
N SER A 406 -9.51 26.27 -22.00
CA SER A 406 -8.79 25.58 -23.09
C SER A 406 -7.30 25.55 -22.79
N ILE A 407 -6.67 24.42 -23.06
CA ILE A 407 -5.24 24.15 -22.81
C ILE A 407 -4.48 24.30 -24.14
N GLU A 408 -3.48 25.17 -24.16
CA GLU A 408 -2.62 25.31 -25.33
C GLU A 408 -1.42 24.37 -25.26
N ILE A 409 -1.24 23.50 -26.26
CA ILE A 409 -0.18 22.50 -26.31
C ILE A 409 0.36 22.34 -27.75
N SER A 410 1.68 22.12 -27.88
CA SER A 410 2.31 21.79 -29.16
C SER A 410 2.55 20.29 -29.31
N SER A 411 2.53 19.82 -30.56
CA SER A 411 2.91 18.42 -30.86
C SER A 411 4.37 18.13 -30.50
N ASP A 412 5.25 19.11 -30.62
CA ASP A 412 6.67 18.97 -30.23
C ASP A 412 6.81 18.71 -28.74
N PHE A 413 6.00 19.37 -27.88
CA PHE A 413 6.00 19.15 -26.47
C PHE A 413 5.52 17.71 -26.12
N ILE A 414 4.45 17.24 -26.77
CA ILE A 414 3.95 15.88 -26.60
C ILE A 414 5.04 14.87 -26.99
N ASN A 415 5.60 15.01 -28.17
CA ASN A 415 6.64 14.12 -28.69
C ASN A 415 7.91 14.13 -27.82
N GLN A 416 8.30 15.29 -27.30
CA GLN A 416 9.47 15.42 -26.44
C GLN A 416 9.28 14.68 -25.10
N ILE A 417 8.08 14.77 -24.51
CA ILE A 417 7.79 14.07 -23.26
C ILE A 417 7.69 12.57 -23.48
N LEU A 418 7.03 12.13 -24.56
CA LEU A 418 6.82 10.71 -24.86
C LEU A 418 8.03 10.03 -25.51
N GLY A 419 9.00 10.78 -26.03
CA GLY A 419 10.09 10.22 -26.83
C GLY A 419 9.61 9.66 -28.18
N THR A 420 8.56 10.24 -28.76
CA THR A 420 7.94 9.77 -30.01
C THR A 420 8.04 10.79 -31.13
N ASN A 421 7.63 10.40 -32.34
CA ASN A 421 7.56 11.29 -33.51
C ASN A 421 6.15 11.23 -34.14
N LEU A 422 5.10 11.36 -33.30
CA LEU A 422 3.72 11.36 -33.76
C LEU A 422 3.44 12.62 -34.59
N ASN A 423 2.75 12.46 -35.72
CA ASN A 423 2.35 13.61 -36.53
C ASN A 423 1.12 14.32 -35.90
N ASN A 424 0.91 15.57 -36.26
CA ASN A 424 -0.14 16.43 -35.74
C ASN A 424 -1.54 15.81 -35.89
N GLU A 425 -1.80 15.14 -37.00
CA GLU A 425 -3.12 14.55 -37.25
C GLU A 425 -3.40 13.35 -36.32
N VAL A 426 -2.41 12.51 -36.06
CA VAL A 426 -2.54 11.38 -35.11
C VAL A 426 -2.83 11.88 -33.71
N ILE A 427 -2.09 12.90 -33.25
CA ILE A 427 -2.30 13.52 -31.94
C ILE A 427 -3.71 14.09 -31.86
N LYS A 428 -4.09 14.89 -32.86
CA LYS A 428 -5.41 15.51 -32.94
C LYS A 428 -6.54 14.46 -32.90
N GLN A 429 -6.42 13.41 -33.69
CA GLN A 429 -7.42 12.34 -33.73
C GLN A 429 -7.58 11.61 -32.38
N LYS A 430 -6.48 11.39 -31.64
CA LYS A 430 -6.55 10.79 -30.32
C LYS A 430 -7.30 11.69 -29.33
N LEU A 431 -7.03 12.99 -29.33
CA LEU A 431 -7.71 13.95 -28.47
C LEU A 431 -9.20 14.11 -28.84
N LEU A 432 -9.54 14.12 -30.13
CA LEU A 432 -10.94 14.11 -30.59
C LEU A 432 -11.71 12.87 -30.14
N LYS A 433 -11.06 11.70 -30.16
CA LYS A 433 -11.71 10.43 -29.76
C LYS A 433 -12.14 10.39 -28.30
N ILE A 434 -11.44 11.06 -27.40
CA ILE A 434 -11.84 11.19 -25.99
C ILE A 434 -12.87 12.29 -25.75
N GLY A 435 -13.31 12.97 -26.83
CA GLY A 435 -14.34 14.02 -26.77
C GLY A 435 -13.81 15.43 -26.59
N CYS A 436 -12.50 15.67 -26.67
CA CYS A 436 -11.96 17.03 -26.63
C CYS A 436 -12.34 17.82 -27.89
N LEU A 437 -12.60 19.10 -27.72
CA LEU A 437 -12.62 20.03 -28.85
C LEU A 437 -11.19 20.48 -29.14
N VAL A 438 -10.74 20.33 -30.39
CA VAL A 438 -9.36 20.65 -30.79
C VAL A 438 -9.37 21.67 -31.91
N GLU A 439 -8.90 22.87 -31.61
CA GLU A 439 -8.73 23.96 -32.56
C GLU A 439 -7.24 24.15 -32.90
N ASN A 440 -6.93 24.40 -34.16
CA ASN A 440 -5.58 24.73 -34.56
C ASN A 440 -5.30 26.21 -34.27
N LYS A 441 -4.22 26.50 -33.55
CA LYS A 441 -3.76 27.86 -33.22
C LYS A 441 -2.29 27.98 -33.60
N ASN A 442 -2.02 28.51 -34.78
CA ASN A 442 -0.68 28.55 -35.39
C ASN A 442 -0.05 27.13 -35.47
N SER A 443 1.06 26.91 -34.77
CA SER A 443 1.73 25.61 -34.66
C SER A 443 1.25 24.76 -33.50
N ASN A 444 0.34 25.28 -32.67
CA ASN A 444 -0.17 24.63 -31.45
C ASN A 444 -1.61 24.16 -31.62
N PHE A 445 -2.06 23.32 -30.70
CA PHE A 445 -3.47 22.99 -30.50
C PHE A 445 -3.99 23.78 -29.34
N LEU A 446 -5.21 24.27 -29.43
CA LEU A 446 -6.02 24.73 -28.35
C LEU A 446 -7.06 23.62 -28.05
N VAL A 447 -6.91 22.96 -26.93
CA VAL A 447 -7.70 21.78 -26.58
C VAL A 447 -8.64 22.12 -25.43
N THR A 448 -9.94 21.89 -25.62
CA THR A 448 -10.95 22.03 -24.57
C THR A 448 -11.43 20.63 -24.19
N PRO A 449 -11.17 20.17 -22.95
CA PRO A 449 -11.66 18.88 -22.47
C PRO A 449 -13.18 18.81 -22.42
N PRO A 450 -13.78 17.62 -22.55
CA PRO A 450 -15.23 17.47 -22.35
C PRO A 450 -15.58 17.55 -20.85
N SER A 451 -16.85 17.86 -20.56
CA SER A 451 -17.34 18.10 -19.19
C SER A 451 -17.14 16.92 -18.22
N TRP A 452 -17.11 15.69 -18.73
CA TRP A 452 -16.87 14.47 -17.93
C TRP A 452 -15.40 14.19 -17.62
N ARG A 453 -14.43 14.97 -18.18
CA ARG A 453 -13.00 14.82 -17.95
C ARG A 453 -12.47 16.04 -17.18
N GLN A 454 -12.94 16.15 -15.92
CA GLN A 454 -12.51 17.23 -15.04
C GLN A 454 -11.06 17.09 -14.54
N ASP A 455 -10.47 15.94 -14.71
CA ASP A 455 -9.07 15.61 -14.42
C ASP A 455 -8.10 16.30 -15.38
N ILE A 456 -8.51 16.60 -16.62
CA ILE A 456 -7.65 17.22 -17.64
C ILE A 456 -7.61 18.74 -17.42
N SER A 457 -6.56 19.23 -16.78
CA SER A 457 -6.43 20.63 -16.37
C SER A 457 -5.14 21.31 -16.84
N ILE A 458 -4.10 20.53 -17.13
CA ILE A 458 -2.79 20.98 -17.59
C ILE A 458 -2.36 20.23 -18.86
N LYS A 459 -1.33 20.72 -19.52
CA LYS A 459 -0.85 20.12 -20.78
C LYS A 459 -0.28 18.71 -20.62
N GLU A 460 0.27 18.40 -19.45
CA GLU A 460 0.79 17.08 -19.12
C GLU A 460 -0.32 16.02 -19.09
N ASP A 461 -1.53 16.39 -18.68
CA ASP A 461 -2.69 15.48 -18.71
C ASP A 461 -3.04 15.11 -20.17
N LEU A 462 -2.94 16.07 -21.10
CA LEU A 462 -3.13 15.81 -22.53
C LEU A 462 -2.05 14.88 -23.10
N VAL A 463 -0.81 14.99 -22.58
CA VAL A 463 0.27 14.06 -22.96
C VAL A 463 -0.07 12.64 -22.52
N GLU A 464 -0.59 12.46 -21.28
CA GLU A 464 -1.05 11.16 -20.76
C GLU A 464 -2.12 10.55 -21.67
N GLU A 465 -3.12 11.34 -22.06
CA GLU A 465 -4.19 10.88 -22.93
C GLU A 465 -3.68 10.37 -24.29
N VAL A 466 -2.75 11.11 -24.89
CA VAL A 466 -2.11 10.68 -26.15
C VAL A 466 -1.29 9.42 -25.95
N ALA A 467 -0.54 9.31 -24.85
CA ALA A 467 0.29 8.15 -24.52
C ALA A 467 -0.53 6.87 -24.36
N ARG A 468 -1.57 6.90 -23.50
CA ARG A 468 -2.38 5.72 -23.22
C ARG A 468 -3.16 5.22 -24.45
N LEU A 469 -3.67 6.15 -25.29
CA LEU A 469 -4.33 5.78 -26.55
C LEU A 469 -3.35 5.40 -27.66
N HIS A 470 -2.08 5.81 -27.57
CA HIS A 470 -1.04 5.31 -28.47
C HIS A 470 -0.60 3.91 -28.10
N GLY A 471 -0.67 3.59 -26.81
CA GLY A 471 -0.21 2.35 -26.20
C GLY A 471 1.25 2.48 -25.76
N TYR A 472 1.49 2.28 -24.48
CA TYR A 472 2.84 2.36 -23.90
C TYR A 472 3.81 1.35 -24.53
N ASP A 473 3.31 0.17 -24.90
CA ASP A 473 4.11 -0.88 -25.56
C ASP A 473 4.58 -0.48 -26.98
N SER A 474 3.94 0.52 -27.58
CA SER A 474 4.33 1.06 -28.89
C SER A 474 5.44 2.12 -28.81
N ILE A 475 5.82 2.53 -27.59
CA ILE A 475 6.90 3.50 -27.37
C ILE A 475 8.23 2.75 -27.36
N GLU A 476 9.13 3.07 -28.28
CA GLU A 476 10.42 2.42 -28.38
C GLU A 476 11.31 2.73 -27.18
N ASN A 477 11.95 1.69 -26.66
CA ASN A 477 12.93 1.84 -25.60
C ASN A 477 14.26 2.32 -26.17
N GLU A 478 14.69 3.52 -25.81
CA GLU A 478 16.03 3.98 -26.15
C GLU A 478 17.01 3.74 -25.01
N PRO A 479 18.17 3.10 -25.29
CA PRO A 479 19.20 2.94 -24.27
C PRO A 479 19.78 4.30 -23.91
N MET A 480 19.99 4.53 -22.61
CA MET A 480 20.56 5.79 -22.13
C MET A 480 21.96 6.01 -22.71
N ASN A 481 22.10 6.98 -23.59
CA ASN A 481 23.38 7.33 -24.22
C ASN A 481 24.21 8.22 -23.29
N ILE A 482 25.03 7.59 -22.46
CA ILE A 482 25.91 8.29 -21.53
C ILE A 482 27.17 8.70 -22.27
N LYS A 483 27.14 9.87 -22.93
CA LYS A 483 28.31 10.44 -23.65
C LYS A 483 29.47 10.83 -22.71
N LYS A 484 29.21 11.18 -21.47
CA LYS A 484 30.21 11.48 -20.45
C LYS A 484 29.73 10.95 -19.09
N ARG A 485 30.49 10.02 -18.50
CA ARG A 485 30.26 9.66 -17.08
C ARG A 485 30.76 10.81 -16.21
N PRO A 486 29.96 11.37 -15.31
CA PRO A 486 30.47 12.32 -14.33
C PRO A 486 31.57 11.64 -13.50
N ASN A 487 32.68 12.34 -13.26
CA ASN A 487 33.83 11.78 -12.55
C ASN A 487 33.49 11.39 -11.08
N ASN A 488 32.44 11.96 -10.51
CA ASN A 488 31.97 11.68 -9.16
C ASN A 488 30.44 11.48 -9.14
N ILE A 489 29.99 10.25 -9.37
CA ILE A 489 28.57 9.90 -9.32
C ILE A 489 28.06 9.79 -7.88
N ALA A 490 28.89 9.25 -6.98
CA ALA A 490 28.52 9.06 -5.59
C ALA A 490 29.16 10.12 -4.66
N SER A 491 28.37 10.71 -3.79
CA SER A 491 28.86 11.60 -2.74
C SER A 491 29.83 10.91 -1.78
N ILE A 492 30.63 11.68 -1.05
CA ILE A 492 31.50 11.14 0.01
C ILE A 492 30.69 10.30 0.99
N ASN A 493 29.51 10.75 1.38
CA ASN A 493 28.63 10.04 2.31
C ASN A 493 28.19 8.68 1.75
N GLN A 494 27.80 8.64 0.48
CA GLN A 494 27.39 7.36 -0.16
C GLN A 494 28.56 6.38 -0.24
N LYS A 495 29.75 6.85 -0.65
CA LYS A 495 30.97 6.04 -0.71
C LYS A 495 31.35 5.51 0.66
N SER A 496 31.29 6.38 1.70
CA SER A 496 31.63 6.00 3.06
C SER A 496 30.64 5.01 3.67
N LYS A 497 29.32 5.24 3.50
CA LYS A 497 28.32 4.27 3.93
C LYS A 497 28.50 2.90 3.27
N LYS A 498 28.77 2.90 1.94
CA LYS A 498 29.04 1.66 1.22
C LYS A 498 30.24 0.92 1.80
N LYS A 499 31.34 1.62 2.02
CA LYS A 499 32.58 1.07 2.57
C LYS A 499 32.37 0.50 3.99
N ILE A 500 31.62 1.20 4.85
CA ILE A 500 31.26 0.69 6.17
C ILE A 500 30.46 -0.61 6.07
N LYS A 501 29.44 -0.67 5.21
CA LYS A 501 28.64 -1.88 5.00
C LYS A 501 29.50 -3.05 4.52
N GLU A 502 30.38 -2.82 3.56
CA GLU A 502 31.29 -3.83 3.02
C GLU A 502 32.20 -4.42 4.11
N ILE A 503 32.75 -3.57 4.98
CA ILE A 503 33.58 -4.02 6.12
C ILE A 503 32.75 -4.84 7.11
N LEU A 504 31.57 -4.36 7.49
CA LEU A 504 30.73 -5.06 8.46
C LEU A 504 30.28 -6.44 7.93
N VAL A 505 29.92 -6.51 6.65
CA VAL A 505 29.57 -7.78 6.00
C VAL A 505 30.77 -8.72 5.95
N SER A 506 31.97 -8.22 5.64
CA SER A 506 33.20 -9.07 5.64
C SER A 506 33.57 -9.62 7.03
N ARG A 507 33.03 -9.02 8.08
CA ARG A 507 33.15 -9.47 9.48
C ARG A 507 31.97 -10.35 9.93
N ASN A 508 31.19 -10.91 9.00
CA ASN A 508 30.01 -11.77 9.23
C ASN A 508 28.90 -11.06 10.05
N ILE A 509 28.65 -9.79 9.78
CA ILE A 509 27.56 -9.05 10.40
C ILE A 509 26.49 -8.78 9.33
N ASN A 510 25.27 -9.19 9.58
CA ASN A 510 24.17 -9.06 8.62
C ASN A 510 23.52 -7.67 8.70
N GLU A 511 23.29 -7.03 7.55
CA GLU A 511 22.52 -5.82 7.49
C GLU A 511 21.03 -6.10 7.72
N ILE A 512 20.40 -5.28 8.55
CA ILE A 512 18.95 -5.30 8.75
C ILE A 512 18.38 -3.90 8.55
N ILE A 513 17.08 -3.84 8.27
CA ILE A 513 16.33 -2.60 8.15
C ILE A 513 15.08 -2.72 9.02
N ASN A 514 14.98 -1.85 10.02
CA ASN A 514 13.82 -1.77 10.91
C ASN A 514 12.94 -0.56 10.58
N TRP A 515 11.71 -0.60 11.07
CA TRP A 515 10.80 0.55 10.98
C TRP A 515 11.36 1.75 11.74
N SER A 516 11.13 2.95 11.19
CA SER A 516 11.45 4.20 11.88
C SER A 516 10.45 4.55 12.97
N PHE A 517 9.28 3.91 12.96
CA PHE A 517 8.24 4.03 13.97
C PHE A 517 8.42 2.96 15.04
N VAL A 518 8.40 3.38 16.30
CA VAL A 518 8.69 2.51 17.45
C VAL A 518 7.71 2.75 18.57
N ASN A 519 7.76 1.85 19.57
CA ASN A 519 6.95 1.95 20.77
C ASN A 519 7.48 3.07 21.70
N LYS A 520 6.58 3.84 22.26
CA LYS A 520 6.88 4.95 23.20
C LYS A 520 7.67 4.48 24.42
N GLU A 521 7.43 3.28 24.92
CA GLU A 521 8.14 2.71 26.05
C GLU A 521 9.64 2.54 25.80
N TRP A 522 10.04 2.23 24.56
CA TRP A 522 11.46 2.09 24.23
C TRP A 522 12.22 3.41 24.34
N GLU A 523 11.62 4.50 23.91
CA GLU A 523 12.28 5.83 23.94
C GLU A 523 12.60 6.29 25.35
N SER A 524 11.75 5.97 26.33
CA SER A 524 12.01 6.26 27.73
C SER A 524 13.26 5.51 28.27
N ILE A 525 13.52 4.31 27.74
CA ILE A 525 14.69 3.49 28.11
C ILE A 525 15.97 4.15 27.61
N PHE A 526 15.92 4.78 26.42
CA PHE A 526 17.07 5.41 25.78
C PHE A 526 17.26 6.88 26.17
N GLY A 527 16.50 7.36 27.17
CA GLY A 527 16.67 8.71 27.73
C GLY A 527 16.09 9.84 26.87
N ASN A 528 15.26 9.52 25.89
CA ASN A 528 14.55 10.53 25.11
C ASN A 528 13.34 11.07 25.91
N LYS A 529 13.44 12.32 26.36
CA LYS A 529 12.41 12.98 27.18
C LYS A 529 11.31 13.62 26.34
N GLU A 530 11.58 13.95 25.10
CA GLU A 530 10.68 14.62 24.17
C GLU A 530 10.60 13.83 22.86
N PRO A 531 9.91 12.67 22.85
CA PRO A 531 9.77 11.88 21.63
C PRO A 531 8.88 12.61 20.62
N ILE A 532 9.15 12.39 19.33
CA ILE A 532 8.33 12.90 18.24
C ILE A 532 7.17 11.93 18.04
N GLU A 533 5.98 12.35 18.44
CA GLU A 533 4.75 11.55 18.34
C GLU A 533 4.12 11.66 16.94
N ILE A 534 3.51 10.57 16.47
CA ILE A 534 2.75 10.52 15.23
C ILE A 534 1.28 10.76 15.58
N GLU A 535 0.64 11.71 14.93
CA GLU A 535 -0.73 12.12 15.20
C GLU A 535 -1.75 10.99 14.94
N ASN A 536 -1.54 10.20 13.87
CA ASN A 536 -2.40 9.10 13.46
C ASN A 536 -1.59 7.82 13.18
N PRO A 537 -1.02 7.17 14.22
CA PRO A 537 -0.17 6.00 14.05
C PRO A 537 -0.98 4.78 13.56
N ILE A 538 -0.33 3.91 12.80
CA ILE A 538 -0.92 2.65 12.31
C ILE A 538 -1.27 1.73 13.49
N SER A 539 -0.45 1.74 14.53
CA SER A 539 -0.68 1.00 15.77
C SER A 539 -0.06 1.73 16.96
N SER A 540 -0.52 1.45 18.17
CA SER A 540 0.07 1.96 19.41
C SER A 540 1.54 1.58 19.60
N GLU A 541 1.97 0.46 19.03
CA GLU A 541 3.36 0.00 19.06
C GLU A 541 4.29 0.76 18.10
N GLN A 542 3.73 1.56 17.19
CA GLN A 542 4.44 2.32 16.17
C GLN A 542 4.04 3.80 16.22
N SER A 543 3.95 4.36 17.42
CA SER A 543 3.37 5.68 17.67
C SER A 543 4.36 6.83 17.67
N ILE A 544 5.69 6.57 17.64
CA ILE A 544 6.71 7.61 17.69
C ILE A 544 7.87 7.34 16.74
N LEU A 545 8.60 8.40 16.40
CA LEU A 545 9.83 8.31 15.62
C LEU A 545 11.00 7.92 16.54
N ARG A 546 11.81 6.94 16.12
CA ARG A 546 12.98 6.44 16.86
C ARG A 546 14.08 7.49 17.05
N SER A 547 14.60 7.63 18.24
CA SER A 547 15.76 8.49 18.55
C SER A 547 17.10 7.76 18.46
N THR A 548 17.08 6.43 18.44
CA THR A 548 18.22 5.53 18.23
C THR A 548 17.80 4.28 17.46
N LEU A 549 18.75 3.60 16.82
CA LEU A 549 18.52 2.32 16.15
C LEU A 549 18.52 1.14 17.15
N VAL A 550 19.00 1.36 18.37
CA VAL A 550 19.26 0.30 19.37
C VAL A 550 18.00 -0.50 19.69
N GLY A 551 16.84 0.15 19.88
CA GLY A 551 15.58 -0.53 20.21
C GLY A 551 15.13 -1.52 19.14
N GLY A 552 15.23 -1.13 17.88
CA GLY A 552 14.94 -1.98 16.73
C GLY A 552 15.82 -3.23 16.68
N LEU A 553 17.14 -3.05 16.82
CA LEU A 553 18.10 -4.16 16.83
C LEU A 553 17.86 -5.12 18.00
N LEU A 554 17.62 -4.61 19.21
CA LEU A 554 17.29 -5.44 20.38
C LEU A 554 16.02 -6.26 20.15
N SER A 555 15.01 -5.69 19.53
CA SER A 555 13.80 -6.40 19.14
C SER A 555 14.09 -7.57 18.19
N VAL A 556 14.99 -7.37 17.21
CA VAL A 556 15.41 -8.41 16.28
C VAL A 556 16.20 -9.50 16.99
N VAL A 557 17.12 -9.17 17.92
CA VAL A 557 17.84 -10.14 18.74
C VAL A 557 16.84 -11.01 19.53
N LYS A 558 15.87 -10.39 20.23
CA LYS A 558 14.81 -11.12 20.94
C LYS A 558 14.03 -12.06 20.04
N LYS A 559 13.59 -11.55 18.87
CA LYS A 559 12.81 -12.35 17.91
C LYS A 559 13.56 -13.57 17.40
N ASN A 560 14.89 -13.45 17.17
CA ASN A 560 15.74 -14.56 16.77
C ASN A 560 15.94 -15.56 17.93
N ASN A 561 16.23 -15.07 19.14
CA ASN A 561 16.39 -15.91 20.33
C ASN A 561 15.13 -16.74 20.60
N ASN A 562 13.92 -16.14 20.46
CA ASN A 562 12.65 -16.85 20.60
C ASN A 562 12.44 -17.95 19.54
N LYS A 563 13.12 -17.84 18.40
CA LYS A 563 13.14 -18.86 17.33
C LYS A 563 14.29 -19.86 17.47
N GLY A 564 15.00 -19.86 18.61
CA GLY A 564 16.13 -20.77 18.88
C GLY A 564 17.48 -20.32 18.31
N LYS A 565 17.55 -19.20 17.60
CA LYS A 565 18.79 -18.64 17.07
C LYS A 565 19.44 -17.75 18.13
N GLN A 566 20.43 -18.29 18.83
CA GLN A 566 21.10 -17.59 19.94
C GLN A 566 22.24 -16.68 19.47
N ASN A 567 22.95 -17.07 18.39
CA ASN A 567 24.07 -16.33 17.83
C ASN A 567 23.56 -15.33 16.78
N VAL A 568 23.60 -14.04 17.13
CA VAL A 568 23.06 -12.97 16.31
C VAL A 568 24.08 -11.86 16.16
N SER A 569 24.51 -11.60 14.93
CA SER A 569 25.41 -10.52 14.54
C SER A 569 24.74 -9.69 13.46
N ILE A 570 24.31 -8.48 13.81
CA ILE A 570 23.50 -7.62 12.97
C ILE A 570 23.93 -6.16 13.03
N PHE A 571 23.68 -5.42 11.96
CA PHE A 571 23.87 -3.98 11.94
C PHE A 571 22.75 -3.27 11.17
N GLU A 572 22.54 -2.02 11.47
CA GLU A 572 21.65 -1.13 10.73
C GLU A 572 22.32 0.22 10.50
N CYS A 573 22.19 0.74 9.27
CA CYS A 573 22.53 2.10 8.90
C CYS A 573 21.24 2.84 8.58
N GLY A 574 20.82 3.78 9.41
CA GLY A 574 19.54 4.44 9.22
C GLY A 574 19.40 5.79 9.91
N PRO A 575 18.32 6.51 9.60
CA PRO A 575 18.01 7.77 10.23
C PRO A 575 17.48 7.58 11.66
N VAL A 576 17.84 8.52 12.52
CA VAL A 576 17.26 8.73 13.85
C VAL A 576 16.76 10.16 13.96
N PHE A 577 15.76 10.36 14.80
CA PHE A 577 15.03 11.63 14.87
C PHE A 577 15.05 12.17 16.30
N ARG A 578 15.32 13.46 16.45
CA ARG A 578 15.32 14.14 17.75
C ARG A 578 14.66 15.50 17.63
N HIS A 579 13.99 15.91 18.69
CA HIS A 579 13.46 17.26 18.82
C HIS A 579 14.52 18.14 19.54
N ASP A 580 14.96 19.18 18.87
CA ASP A 580 15.83 20.23 19.43
C ASP A 580 15.46 21.54 18.74
N LYS A 581 14.53 22.31 19.31
CA LYS A 581 13.91 23.51 18.71
C LYS A 581 13.25 23.25 17.35
N LYS A 582 13.74 22.29 16.57
CA LYS A 582 13.18 21.75 15.33
C LYS A 582 13.46 20.25 15.26
N ILE A 583 12.72 19.56 14.40
CA ILE A 583 12.97 18.13 14.14
C ILE A 583 14.29 17.99 13.40
N LEU A 584 15.22 17.25 14.01
CA LEU A 584 16.53 16.92 13.44
C LEU A 584 16.54 15.46 13.03
N GLN A 585 16.94 15.19 11.79
CA GLN A 585 17.22 13.87 11.29
C GLN A 585 18.73 13.70 11.16
N LYS A 586 19.29 12.63 11.76
CA LYS A 586 20.71 12.27 11.68
C LYS A 586 20.85 10.80 11.32
N ASP A 587 21.87 10.49 10.53
CA ASP A 587 22.19 9.10 10.22
C ASP A 587 23.08 8.50 11.30
N HIS A 588 22.69 7.34 11.81
CA HIS A 588 23.45 6.54 12.76
C HIS A 588 23.75 5.15 12.19
N ILE A 589 24.75 4.50 12.74
CA ILE A 589 25.12 3.12 12.46
C ILE A 589 25.22 2.42 13.80
N VAL A 590 24.47 1.34 13.95
CA VAL A 590 24.55 0.49 15.15
C VAL A 590 24.85 -0.93 14.72
N VAL A 591 25.81 -1.53 15.43
CA VAL A 591 26.17 -2.94 15.30
C VAL A 591 25.88 -3.64 16.62
N MET A 592 25.30 -4.83 16.56
CA MET A 592 25.07 -5.68 17.73
C MET A 592 25.58 -7.10 17.48
N ARG A 593 26.23 -7.64 18.50
CA ARG A 593 26.63 -9.04 18.59
C ARG A 593 26.07 -9.66 19.86
N SER A 594 25.50 -10.83 19.72
CA SER A 594 24.91 -11.59 20.84
C SER A 594 25.16 -13.08 20.65
N GLY A 595 25.33 -13.79 21.75
CA GLY A 595 25.60 -15.23 21.76
C GLY A 595 27.07 -15.58 21.67
N MET A 596 27.37 -16.70 21.04
CA MET A 596 28.75 -17.24 20.93
C MET A 596 29.46 -16.68 19.71
N MET A 597 30.68 -16.28 19.87
CA MET A 597 31.57 -15.89 18.78
C MET A 597 31.99 -17.12 17.96
N THR A 598 32.35 -18.21 18.64
CA THR A 598 32.71 -19.48 18.04
C THR A 598 31.68 -20.53 18.46
N GLU A 599 31.21 -21.32 17.49
CA GLU A 599 30.34 -22.45 17.79
C GLU A 599 31.17 -23.57 18.42
N LYS A 600 30.51 -24.42 19.20
CA LYS A 600 31.16 -25.53 19.90
C LYS A 600 31.97 -26.39 18.90
N SER A 601 33.28 -26.41 19.10
CA SER A 601 34.25 -27.10 18.24
C SER A 601 35.21 -27.93 19.10
N TRP A 602 35.77 -28.94 18.50
CA TRP A 602 36.85 -29.72 19.15
C TRP A 602 38.21 -29.01 19.07
N VAL A 603 38.33 -27.96 18.23
CA VAL A 603 39.58 -27.20 17.98
C VAL A 603 39.70 -26.01 18.92
N GLU A 604 38.58 -25.29 19.18
CA GLU A 604 38.61 -24.04 19.95
C GLU A 604 37.61 -24.09 21.10
N LYS A 605 37.95 -23.42 22.18
CA LYS A 605 37.06 -23.24 23.32
C LYS A 605 35.96 -22.25 22.93
N ASP A 606 34.75 -22.59 23.34
CA ASP A 606 33.59 -21.70 23.21
C ASP A 606 33.85 -20.39 23.98
N ARG A 607 33.52 -19.24 23.36
CA ARG A 607 33.47 -17.98 24.06
C ARG A 607 32.30 -17.14 23.55
N GLU A 608 31.73 -16.41 24.46
CA GLU A 608 30.70 -15.43 24.13
C GLU A 608 31.34 -14.15 23.53
N PHE A 609 30.54 -13.42 22.74
CA PHE A 609 30.93 -12.08 22.34
C PHE A 609 31.08 -11.15 23.54
N ASP A 610 32.13 -10.35 23.52
CA ASP A 610 32.44 -9.37 24.56
C ASP A 610 32.65 -7.94 23.99
N VAL A 611 32.96 -7.00 24.85
CA VAL A 611 33.14 -5.60 24.46
C VAL A 611 34.35 -5.37 23.55
N PHE A 612 35.32 -6.26 23.56
CA PHE A 612 36.52 -6.14 22.73
C PHE A 612 36.23 -6.54 21.29
N ASP A 613 35.32 -7.48 21.07
CA ASP A 613 34.89 -7.86 19.73
C ASP A 613 34.21 -6.69 19.01
N VAL A 614 33.27 -6.00 19.67
CA VAL A 614 32.62 -4.83 19.07
C VAL A 614 33.52 -3.60 19.01
N LYS A 615 34.52 -3.50 19.91
CA LYS A 615 35.57 -2.48 19.81
C LYS A 615 36.41 -2.69 18.58
N GLU A 616 36.80 -3.94 18.29
CA GLU A 616 37.55 -4.30 17.08
C GLU A 616 36.74 -3.98 15.82
N ASP A 617 35.47 -4.38 15.77
CA ASP A 617 34.57 -4.04 14.66
C ASP A 617 34.51 -2.52 14.41
N LEU A 618 34.41 -1.73 15.47
CA LEU A 618 34.38 -0.27 15.42
C LEU A 618 35.70 0.30 14.88
N ILE A 619 36.84 -0.18 15.40
CA ILE A 619 38.18 0.27 14.96
C ILE A 619 38.35 -0.04 13.47
N GLU A 620 37.97 -1.22 13.01
CA GLU A 620 38.07 -1.60 11.59
C GLU A 620 37.18 -0.74 10.68
N VAL A 621 35.97 -0.37 11.14
CA VAL A 621 35.10 0.59 10.44
C VAL A 621 35.80 1.96 10.33
N LEU A 622 36.39 2.47 11.40
CA LEU A 622 37.09 3.75 11.41
C LEU A 622 38.37 3.73 10.55
N LYS A 623 39.17 2.65 10.62
CA LYS A 623 40.32 2.43 9.74
C LYS A 623 39.92 2.37 8.26
N ALA A 624 38.81 1.69 7.93
CA ALA A 624 38.31 1.65 6.57
C ALA A 624 37.95 3.05 6.03
N LEU A 625 37.60 3.97 6.89
CA LEU A 625 37.37 5.38 6.55
C LEU A 625 38.65 6.23 6.62
N ASP A 626 39.83 5.59 6.72
CA ASP A 626 41.15 6.20 6.82
C ASP A 626 41.34 7.05 8.08
N PHE A 627 40.61 6.80 9.18
CA PHE A 627 40.88 7.41 10.48
C PHE A 627 42.12 6.75 11.13
N GLU A 628 43.02 7.55 11.66
CA GLU A 628 44.21 7.05 12.35
C GLU A 628 43.80 6.47 13.72
N GLU A 629 44.10 5.20 13.96
CA GLU A 629 43.74 4.50 15.20
C GLU A 629 44.26 5.21 16.46
N ARG A 630 45.46 5.80 16.41
CA ARG A 630 46.07 6.54 17.51
C ARG A 630 45.36 7.85 17.87
N SER A 631 44.57 8.37 16.93
CA SER A 631 43.84 9.61 17.18
C SER A 631 42.44 9.32 17.75
N ILE A 632 42.06 8.04 17.87
CA ILE A 632 40.81 7.60 18.49
C ILE A 632 41.01 7.51 19.99
N LYS A 633 40.25 8.25 20.76
CA LYS A 633 40.24 8.22 22.22
C LYS A 633 39.01 7.46 22.72
N PHE A 634 39.23 6.67 23.75
CA PHE A 634 38.19 5.92 24.45
C PHE A 634 38.09 6.46 25.88
N THR A 635 36.97 7.05 26.22
CA THR A 635 36.73 7.65 27.51
C THR A 635 35.58 6.96 28.20
N ASN A 636 35.74 6.64 29.47
CA ASN A 636 34.64 6.03 30.24
C ASN A 636 33.68 7.13 30.68
N GLU A 637 32.48 7.12 30.13
CA GLU A 637 31.40 8.03 30.49
C GLU A 637 30.10 7.25 30.68
N GLU A 638 29.32 7.63 31.68
CA GLU A 638 28.06 6.95 31.96
C GLU A 638 27.04 7.19 30.85
N ASN A 639 26.56 6.10 30.28
CA ASN A 639 25.44 6.12 29.33
C ASN A 639 24.33 5.18 29.84
N THR A 640 23.10 5.64 29.79
CA THR A 640 21.95 5.00 30.44
C THR A 640 21.61 3.60 29.94
N TYR A 641 21.99 3.25 28.74
CA TYR A 641 21.68 1.93 28.15
C TYR A 641 22.89 1.00 28.01
N TYR A 642 24.08 1.44 28.39
CA TYR A 642 25.25 0.59 28.49
C TYR A 642 25.56 0.17 29.93
N HIS A 643 26.28 -0.92 30.07
CA HIS A 643 26.81 -1.36 31.35
C HIS A 643 27.91 -0.36 31.84
N PRO A 644 27.77 0.21 33.03
CA PRO A 644 28.67 1.31 33.49
C PRO A 644 30.15 0.94 33.55
N GLY A 645 30.47 -0.34 33.82
CA GLY A 645 31.88 -0.79 33.89
C GLY A 645 32.40 -1.42 32.57
N LYS A 646 31.59 -1.46 31.51
CA LYS A 646 31.95 -2.13 30.25
C LYS A 646 31.47 -1.31 29.03
N SER A 647 31.70 -0.01 29.08
CA SER A 647 31.36 0.90 28.00
C SER A 647 32.34 2.06 27.91
N CYS A 648 32.45 2.63 26.71
CA CYS A 648 33.24 3.83 26.44
C CYS A 648 32.52 4.67 25.37
N ILE A 649 32.73 5.99 25.48
CA ILE A 649 32.49 6.89 24.35
C ILE A 649 33.75 6.91 23.46
N VAL A 650 33.53 7.25 22.20
CA VAL A 650 34.53 7.25 21.15
C VAL A 650 34.68 8.66 20.62
N GLU A 651 35.87 9.23 20.75
CA GLU A 651 36.20 10.55 20.26
C GLU A 651 37.29 10.48 19.20
N TYR A 652 37.22 11.34 18.21
CA TYR A 652 38.30 11.57 17.24
C TYR A 652 38.70 13.06 17.29
N GLY A 653 39.88 13.34 17.79
CA GLY A 653 40.23 14.69 18.20
C GLY A 653 39.31 15.14 19.35
N ASN A 654 38.59 16.26 19.13
CA ASN A 654 37.63 16.78 20.10
C ASN A 654 36.16 16.50 19.69
N ASN A 655 35.95 15.60 18.75
CA ASN A 655 34.60 15.30 18.23
C ASN A 655 34.12 13.95 18.75
N LEU A 656 32.96 13.92 19.39
CA LEU A 656 32.26 12.71 19.74
C LEU A 656 31.73 12.04 18.46
N VAL A 657 32.20 10.82 18.16
CA VAL A 657 31.83 10.06 16.97
C VAL A 657 30.97 8.88 17.29
N GLY A 658 30.95 8.36 18.51
CA GLY A 658 30.12 7.22 18.87
C GLY A 658 30.37 6.72 20.29
N SER A 659 29.86 5.53 20.55
CA SER A 659 30.02 4.78 21.79
C SER A 659 29.98 3.28 21.54
N PHE A 660 30.55 2.48 22.45
CA PHE A 660 30.44 1.02 22.42
C PHE A 660 30.41 0.45 23.84
N GLY A 661 29.91 -0.76 23.95
CA GLY A 661 29.84 -1.48 25.23
C GLY A 661 28.89 -2.64 25.28
N GLU A 662 28.77 -3.24 26.44
CA GLU A 662 27.74 -4.23 26.76
C GLU A 662 26.44 -3.49 27.10
N VAL A 663 25.32 -4.01 26.59
CA VAL A 663 23.96 -3.49 26.89
C VAL A 663 23.65 -3.69 28.37
N HIS A 664 23.13 -2.65 29.02
CA HIS A 664 22.80 -2.68 30.45
C HIS A 664 21.85 -3.82 30.79
N PRO A 665 22.08 -4.59 31.88
CA PRO A 665 21.21 -5.71 32.27
C PRO A 665 19.72 -5.35 32.39
N SER A 666 19.40 -4.16 32.93
CA SER A 666 18.02 -3.68 33.03
C SER A 666 17.35 -3.48 31.65
N VAL A 667 18.11 -3.03 30.65
CA VAL A 667 17.63 -2.89 29.26
C VAL A 667 17.37 -4.27 28.66
N LYS A 668 18.33 -5.20 28.79
CA LYS A 668 18.16 -6.59 28.34
C LYS A 668 16.90 -7.23 28.94
N THR A 669 16.66 -7.04 30.24
CA THR A 669 15.47 -7.56 30.94
C THR A 669 14.17 -6.97 30.38
N LYS A 670 14.12 -5.65 30.14
CA LYS A 670 12.94 -5.00 29.54
C LYS A 670 12.61 -5.52 28.14
N PHE A 671 13.63 -5.84 27.35
CA PHE A 671 13.46 -6.46 26.03
C PHE A 671 13.27 -7.98 26.10
N GLY A 672 13.42 -8.62 27.28
CA GLY A 672 13.30 -10.06 27.47
C GLY A 672 14.45 -10.85 26.83
N ILE A 673 15.66 -10.29 26.80
CA ILE A 673 16.87 -10.91 26.26
C ILE A 673 17.70 -11.47 27.41
N LYS A 674 18.03 -12.78 27.33
CA LYS A 674 18.83 -13.48 28.36
C LYS A 674 20.33 -13.43 28.06
N ASN A 675 20.68 -13.52 26.79
CA ASN A 675 22.07 -13.60 26.35
C ASN A 675 22.79 -12.27 26.54
N ASN A 676 24.11 -12.34 26.53
CA ASN A 676 24.93 -11.13 26.48
C ASN A 676 24.76 -10.42 25.13
N VAL A 677 24.71 -9.09 25.16
CA VAL A 677 24.61 -8.26 23.94
C VAL A 677 25.66 -7.17 24.04
N CYS A 678 26.59 -7.17 23.10
CA CYS A 678 27.58 -6.13 22.92
C CYS A 678 27.27 -5.34 21.65
N MET A 679 27.47 -4.03 21.68
CA MET A 679 27.17 -3.17 20.57
C MET A 679 28.08 -1.96 20.49
N PHE A 680 28.12 -1.34 19.31
CA PHE A 680 28.57 0.02 19.16
C PHE A 680 27.57 0.85 18.36
N GLU A 681 27.53 2.13 18.61
CA GLU A 681 26.76 3.13 17.89
C GLU A 681 27.70 4.23 17.38
N LEU A 682 27.61 4.55 16.09
CA LEU A 682 28.34 5.64 15.45
C LEU A 682 27.37 6.71 14.95
N ASN A 683 27.65 7.96 15.23
CA ASN A 683 26.99 9.10 14.63
C ASN A 683 27.62 9.37 13.26
N PHE A 684 27.00 8.82 12.21
CA PHE A 684 27.51 8.96 10.84
C PHE A 684 27.52 10.44 10.38
N SER A 685 26.59 11.26 10.86
CA SER A 685 26.56 12.68 10.52
C SER A 685 27.80 13.41 11.05
N SER A 686 28.26 13.06 12.26
CA SER A 686 29.52 13.60 12.83
C SER A 686 30.72 13.10 12.03
N LEU A 687 30.80 11.80 11.73
CA LEU A 687 31.86 11.22 10.90
C LEU A 687 31.92 11.84 9.50
N SER A 688 30.76 12.06 8.87
CA SER A 688 30.66 12.70 7.56
C SER A 688 31.28 14.10 7.52
N ASN A 689 31.06 14.88 8.56
CA ASN A 689 31.65 16.22 8.67
C ASN A 689 33.20 16.15 8.79
N LEU A 690 33.71 15.19 9.53
CA LEU A 690 35.14 14.95 9.62
C LEU A 690 35.75 14.52 8.28
N LEU A 691 35.06 13.65 7.55
CA LEU A 691 35.47 13.15 6.24
C LEU A 691 35.52 14.25 5.17
N LYS A 692 34.57 15.21 5.20
CA LYS A 692 34.57 16.36 4.28
C LYS A 692 35.80 17.28 4.46
N ASN A 693 36.29 17.39 5.68
CA ASN A 693 37.42 18.25 6.03
C ASN A 693 38.78 17.55 5.90
N LYS A 694 38.75 16.25 5.48
CA LYS A 694 39.97 15.46 5.36
C LYS A 694 40.58 15.68 4.01
N THR A 695 41.86 16.06 4.00
CA THR A 695 42.66 16.14 2.76
C THR A 695 43.04 14.73 2.31
N ASP A 696 42.91 14.46 1.02
CA ASP A 696 43.11 13.13 0.39
C ASP A 696 44.60 12.63 0.41
N SER A 697 45.43 13.17 1.26
CA SER A 697 46.84 12.75 1.36
C SER A 697 46.95 11.44 2.19
N LYS A 698 46.90 10.30 1.50
CA LYS A 698 47.39 9.07 2.11
C LYS A 698 48.88 9.17 2.38
N LYS A 699 49.30 8.90 3.62
CA LYS A 699 50.74 8.80 3.92
C LYS A 699 51.31 7.64 3.13
N GLU A 700 52.50 7.89 2.52
CA GLU A 700 53.23 6.86 1.82
C GLU A 700 53.60 5.73 2.78
N PHE A 701 53.40 4.49 2.40
CA PHE A 701 53.82 3.31 3.18
C PHE A 701 55.32 3.13 3.00
N LEU A 702 56.09 3.54 4.02
CA LEU A 702 57.55 3.33 4.05
C LEU A 702 57.86 1.99 4.74
N LYS A 703 58.17 0.99 3.90
CA LYS A 703 58.63 -0.29 4.39
C LYS A 703 60.10 -0.19 4.87
N SER A 704 60.33 -0.47 6.16
CA SER A 704 61.70 -0.54 6.67
C SER A 704 62.39 -1.82 6.11
N LEU A 705 63.60 -1.69 5.64
CA LEU A 705 64.46 -2.77 5.20
C LEU A 705 65.27 -3.40 6.36
N TYR A 706 65.17 -2.87 7.54
CA TYR A 706 65.96 -3.26 8.71
C TYR A 706 65.12 -4.14 9.64
N GLN A 707 65.83 -4.98 10.41
CA GLN A 707 65.21 -5.94 11.30
C GLN A 707 64.58 -5.26 12.50
N SER A 708 63.35 -5.71 12.85
CA SER A 708 62.68 -5.27 14.09
C SER A 708 63.17 -6.13 15.27
N SER A 709 63.12 -5.52 16.45
CA SER A 709 63.32 -6.18 17.73
C SER A 709 62.08 -6.08 18.58
N VAL A 710 61.73 -7.15 19.29
CA VAL A 710 60.60 -7.23 20.20
C VAL A 710 61.13 -7.23 21.63
N ARG A 711 60.47 -6.45 22.52
CA ARG A 711 60.76 -6.42 23.96
C ARG A 711 59.46 -6.50 24.72
N ASP A 712 59.46 -7.36 25.75
CA ASP A 712 58.34 -7.55 26.65
C ASP A 712 58.68 -6.86 27.98
N PHE A 713 57.72 -6.10 28.47
CA PHE A 713 57.80 -5.43 29.78
C PHE A 713 56.58 -5.89 30.60
N SER A 714 56.78 -6.02 31.92
CA SER A 714 55.67 -6.28 32.82
C SER A 714 55.66 -5.19 33.89
N PHE A 715 54.55 -4.46 34.00
CA PHE A 715 54.39 -3.36 34.95
C PHE A 715 53.28 -3.59 35.93
N TYR A 716 53.55 -3.36 37.23
CA TYR A 716 52.51 -3.17 38.23
C TYR A 716 51.97 -1.76 38.15
N ILE A 717 50.68 -1.61 37.84
CA ILE A 717 49.97 -0.34 37.70
C ILE A 717 48.76 -0.28 38.62
N ASP A 718 48.30 0.93 38.96
CA ASP A 718 47.01 1.11 39.65
C ASP A 718 45.84 0.58 38.79
N LYS A 719 44.89 -0.13 39.40
CA LYS A 719 43.71 -0.64 38.70
C LYS A 719 42.85 0.46 38.06
N LYS A 720 42.88 1.67 38.58
CA LYS A 720 42.12 2.81 38.02
C LYS A 720 42.76 3.42 36.79
N LEU A 721 44.06 3.12 36.56
CA LEU A 721 44.77 3.62 35.41
C LEU A 721 44.31 2.92 34.13
N SER A 722 44.00 3.66 33.09
CA SER A 722 43.73 3.09 31.78
C SER A 722 44.97 2.45 31.18
N CYS A 723 44.87 1.22 30.71
CA CYS A 723 45.94 0.56 29.95
C CYS A 723 46.26 1.32 28.65
N GLY A 724 45.32 1.97 28.05
CA GLY A 724 45.50 2.82 26.87
C GLY A 724 46.48 3.96 27.13
N ASP A 725 46.38 4.63 28.30
CA ASP A 725 47.28 5.73 28.68
C ASP A 725 48.73 5.26 28.78
N VAL A 726 48.94 4.04 29.26
CA VAL A 726 50.28 3.43 29.33
C VAL A 726 50.79 3.13 27.92
N VAL A 727 49.97 2.54 27.04
CA VAL A 727 50.34 2.30 25.66
C VAL A 727 50.70 3.59 24.93
N ASP A 728 49.86 4.62 25.04
CA ASP A 728 50.09 5.92 24.40
C ASP A 728 51.36 6.58 24.92
N HIS A 729 51.60 6.47 26.22
CA HIS A 729 52.83 7.01 26.82
C HIS A 729 54.07 6.27 26.30
N ILE A 730 54.10 4.95 26.27
CA ILE A 730 55.20 4.19 25.72
C ILE A 730 55.45 4.61 24.26
N TYR A 731 54.44 4.74 23.43
CA TYR A 731 54.61 5.26 22.09
C TYR A 731 55.23 6.63 22.02
N SER A 732 54.90 7.53 22.99
CA SER A 732 55.40 8.89 23.03
C SER A 732 56.89 8.97 23.39
N VAL A 733 57.49 7.94 23.96
CA VAL A 733 58.91 7.89 24.37
C VAL A 733 59.84 8.02 23.15
N ASP A 734 59.50 7.34 22.06
CA ASP A 734 60.16 7.48 20.77
C ASP A 734 59.24 7.02 19.62
N SER A 735 58.52 7.97 19.05
CA SER A 735 57.55 7.67 17.98
C SER A 735 58.20 7.24 16.66
N GLN A 736 59.53 7.46 16.48
CA GLN A 736 60.24 7.02 15.27
C GLN A 736 60.69 5.57 15.34
N LEU A 737 61.12 5.11 16.53
CA LEU A 737 61.65 3.76 16.75
C LEU A 737 60.56 2.79 17.19
N ILE A 738 59.59 3.19 17.99
CA ILE A 738 58.54 2.29 18.48
C ILE A 738 57.44 2.18 17.41
N LYS A 739 57.26 0.98 16.83
CA LYS A 739 56.32 0.72 15.74
C LYS A 739 54.98 0.15 16.23
N ARG A 740 55.03 -0.67 17.29
CA ARG A 740 53.83 -1.28 17.88
C ARG A 740 54.01 -1.47 19.37
N VAL A 741 52.94 -1.19 20.09
CA VAL A 741 52.81 -1.49 21.52
C VAL A 741 51.54 -2.29 21.70
N LYS A 742 51.61 -3.44 22.34
CA LYS A 742 50.47 -4.35 22.53
C LYS A 742 50.47 -4.86 23.96
N ILE A 743 49.31 -4.80 24.63
CA ILE A 743 49.12 -5.48 25.89
C ILE A 743 48.76 -6.92 25.56
N PHE A 744 49.54 -7.88 26.06
CA PHE A 744 49.33 -9.30 25.83
C PHE A 744 48.90 -10.06 27.09
N ASP A 745 49.07 -9.44 28.28
CA ASP A 745 48.67 -10.02 29.56
C ASP A 745 48.14 -8.95 30.52
N ASN A 746 47.12 -9.32 31.31
CA ASN A 746 46.54 -8.47 32.34
C ASN A 746 46.10 -9.34 33.50
N TYR A 747 46.86 -9.27 34.60
CA TYR A 747 46.67 -10.11 35.77
C TYR A 747 46.44 -9.26 37.04
N ASP A 748 45.38 -9.59 37.76
CA ASP A 748 45.05 -8.97 39.03
C ASP A 748 45.97 -9.50 40.12
N HIS A 749 46.87 -8.64 40.59
CA HIS A 749 47.90 -9.04 41.58
C HIS A 749 47.43 -8.74 43.00
N GLU A 750 46.89 -7.55 43.23
CA GLU A 750 46.41 -7.07 44.52
C GLU A 750 45.08 -6.32 44.34
N PRO A 751 44.32 -6.06 45.45
CA PRO A 751 43.05 -5.33 45.33
C PRO A 751 43.14 -3.99 44.63
N SER A 752 44.28 -3.26 44.77
CA SER A 752 44.51 -1.93 44.21
C SER A 752 45.41 -1.89 42.97
N ARG A 753 46.16 -2.99 42.69
CA ARG A 753 47.13 -3.06 41.59
C ARG A 753 46.88 -4.26 40.68
N ARG A 754 47.19 -4.08 39.41
CA ARG A 754 47.25 -5.14 38.39
C ARG A 754 48.61 -5.15 37.72
N ALA A 755 49.03 -6.30 37.26
CA ALA A 755 50.19 -6.48 36.40
C ALA A 755 49.76 -6.50 34.96
N ILE A 756 50.36 -5.67 34.10
CA ILE A 756 50.15 -5.71 32.65
C ILE A 756 51.44 -6.18 31.95
N GLY A 757 51.28 -7.13 30.99
CA GLY A 757 52.35 -7.52 30.07
C GLY A 757 52.24 -6.68 28.79
N VAL A 758 53.32 -5.99 28.42
CA VAL A 758 53.36 -5.07 27.28
C VAL A 758 54.46 -5.51 26.31
N GLU A 759 54.08 -5.86 25.09
CA GLU A 759 54.99 -6.12 23.98
C GLU A 759 55.27 -4.83 23.22
N VAL A 760 56.53 -4.48 23.02
CA VAL A 760 56.96 -3.31 22.25
C VAL A 760 57.82 -3.73 21.08
N VAL A 761 57.38 -3.40 19.86
CA VAL A 761 58.15 -3.66 18.62
C VAL A 761 58.95 -2.40 18.28
N ILE A 762 60.23 -2.54 18.22
CA ILE A 762 61.19 -1.46 17.99
C ILE A 762 61.86 -1.70 16.62
N GLN A 763 61.86 -0.67 15.76
CA GLN A 763 62.47 -0.77 14.42
C GLN A 763 62.85 0.63 13.91
N SER A 764 64.08 0.75 13.38
CA SER A 764 64.51 1.95 12.66
C SER A 764 64.25 1.83 11.17
N ASN A 765 64.05 2.93 10.50
CA ASN A 765 63.95 3.01 9.04
C ASN A 765 65.31 3.30 8.41
N GLU A 766 66.34 3.60 9.16
CA GLU A 766 67.64 4.09 8.69
C GLU A 766 68.75 3.06 8.85
N LYS A 767 68.71 2.23 9.89
CA LYS A 767 69.75 1.25 10.21
C LYS A 767 69.20 0.08 11.06
N THR A 768 69.93 -1.05 11.13
CA THR A 768 69.74 -2.05 12.17
C THR A 768 70.17 -1.53 13.50
N LEU A 769 69.33 -1.59 14.52
CA LEU A 769 69.62 -1.12 15.86
C LEU A 769 70.60 -2.04 16.56
N SER A 770 71.60 -1.51 17.21
CA SER A 770 72.52 -2.25 18.10
C SER A 770 71.80 -2.61 19.40
N GLU A 771 72.29 -3.66 20.07
CA GLU A 771 71.79 -4.08 21.38
C GLU A 771 71.83 -2.98 22.41
N LYS A 772 72.88 -2.14 22.38
CA LYS A 772 73.09 -1.00 23.29
C LYS A 772 72.00 0.07 23.05
N GLU A 773 71.59 0.35 21.79
CA GLU A 773 70.52 1.31 21.47
C GLU A 773 69.15 0.77 21.90
N ILE A 774 68.88 -0.52 21.72
CA ILE A 774 67.69 -1.17 22.17
C ILE A 774 67.54 -1.14 23.69
N ASN A 775 68.64 -1.45 24.42
CA ASN A 775 68.66 -1.45 25.88
C ASN A 775 68.48 -0.02 26.42
N ASN A 776 69.12 0.97 25.83
CA ASN A 776 68.91 2.37 26.21
C ASN A 776 67.47 2.85 26.03
N LEU A 777 66.80 2.41 24.92
CA LEU A 777 65.38 2.73 24.70
C LEU A 777 64.50 1.96 25.69
N SER A 778 64.82 0.71 26.01
CA SER A 778 64.13 -0.07 27.03
C SER A 778 64.19 0.56 28.40
N ASP A 779 65.40 0.99 28.84
CA ASP A 779 65.58 1.67 30.11
C ASP A 779 64.83 2.99 30.16
N LYS A 780 64.79 3.74 29.06
CA LYS A 780 64.02 4.96 28.94
C LYS A 780 62.48 4.69 29.03
N ILE A 781 61.98 3.66 28.42
CA ILE A 781 60.57 3.21 28.52
C ILE A 781 60.26 2.91 29.98
N ILE A 782 61.06 2.08 30.64
CA ILE A 782 60.85 1.67 32.03
C ILE A 782 60.81 2.92 32.92
N LYS A 783 61.85 3.75 32.87
CA LYS A 783 61.95 4.94 33.69
C LYS A 783 60.75 5.90 33.52
N THR A 784 60.37 6.18 32.29
CA THR A 784 59.31 7.16 32.05
C THR A 784 57.95 6.62 32.43
N VAL A 785 57.70 5.30 32.31
CA VAL A 785 56.45 4.66 32.76
C VAL A 785 56.37 4.65 34.29
N GLU A 786 57.49 4.36 34.98
CA GLU A 786 57.55 4.37 36.43
C GLU A 786 57.36 5.78 36.99
N GLU A 787 57.98 6.77 36.39
CA GLU A 787 57.86 8.18 36.82
C GLU A 787 56.44 8.73 36.60
N LYS A 788 55.87 8.47 35.47
CA LYS A 788 54.58 9.09 35.13
C LYS A 788 53.38 8.43 35.80
N PHE A 789 53.40 7.11 35.94
CA PHE A 789 52.24 6.36 36.41
C PHE A 789 52.44 5.76 37.81
N ASN A 790 53.51 6.04 38.47
CA ASN A 790 53.92 5.42 39.74
C ASN A 790 53.84 3.88 39.60
N ALA A 791 54.21 3.41 38.43
CA ALA A 791 54.27 1.99 38.10
C ALA A 791 55.58 1.37 38.66
N LYS A 792 55.63 0.06 38.70
CA LYS A 792 56.85 -0.68 39.09
C LYS A 792 57.08 -1.83 38.11
N LEU A 793 58.31 -1.93 37.58
CA LEU A 793 58.63 -3.09 36.73
C LEU A 793 58.57 -4.34 37.61
N ARG A 794 57.94 -5.41 37.02
CA ARG A 794 57.83 -6.72 37.64
C ARG A 794 59.05 -7.57 37.40
#